data_8b73bd64f8ebe5ee8b2ddd8275d9d6c1
#
_entry.id   8b73bd64f8ebe5ee8b2ddd8275d9d6c1
#
_cell.length_a   1.000
_cell.length_b   1.000
_cell.length_c   1.000
_cell.angle_alpha   90.00
_cell.angle_beta   90.00
_cell.angle_gamma   90.00
#
_symmetry.space_group_name_H-M   'P 1'
#
loop_
_entity.id
_entity.type
_entity.pdbx_description
1 polymer ?
#
loop_
_entity_poly.entity_id
_entity_poly.type
_entity_poly.pdbx_seq_one_letter_code
_entity_poly.pdbx_strand_id
1 'polypeptide(L)'
;MKKITLLFCLITSIVFSQKQVSGNVTDGSGASLIGVNVFEKGTSNGVSTDLNGAYKITVKDGSTLVFTYVGFVSQEKKADASQINVVLADSQQLNEVTVTVGSRNSKRTIVNSAVPIDIIDVKNVTTQSGKLEINELLQYVAPSFNANKQSGSDGADHVDPASLRGMGPDQTLVLINGKRRHQSSLINLFGTRGRGNTGTDLNAIPASSIKRIEILRDGAAAQYGSDAISGVINIVLNDNVDEFTGTVSYGAFSTDAPGDFAAGTANTPGNFLDTTQDGNQIGKDKNFDGGSMKITGNYGTKLGTKGGFANFTTEYISKNKTLRPGYDFRRGFGEAAIDGLNLFVNAAVPVSDKTEVYAFGGGNFRDTDAYAFTRNNPTGRNVVSIYPDGFTPRITSKIIDNSISAGIRTTTDNGWKVDLSNTFGRNNFHYYIKGTLNASLQDNSPTSFDAGGHSLSQNTMNLDFSKNYKDVLEGFNIAFGAEHRMENFKIFAGEEASYATYDVNGAVVTNPLTQTIPTDPITGDARPGGSQGFPGYSPSNVVDEKRASVALYTDAELDITKKLLVSAAVRFENYNDFGSTLNGKFATRYKVSDKFNLRGSVSTGFRAPSLAQVYYNLSFTNFSSSGASDILLSPNNSPVTQAFGISKLNEEKAVNASLGFTASFGDFTATVDAYSIKVKDRIVLTGYFDASSFGLGVDSAQFFVNGADTSTSGLDVVFAWKKKMGDQTFGATLVGNINDMKVDKVNSGSLDEQTFFGEREKAFLLASAPKNKFSLNLNYDKKWFNTGLAFTRFSKVELLDYQMYEDVADYGSFANQIAAATDTYNAKIVTDLTFGFKLNKTTKLSIGSNNLFNIYPDQQDDWVEAGGYWDAVQMGFGGAFYYARLGFNF
;
A
#
# COMPACT_ATOMS: atom_id res chain seq x y z
N MET A 1 79.12 -4.48 -3.98
CA MET A 1 78.03 -3.81 -4.71
C MET A 1 77.70 -4.36 -6.10
N LYS A 2 78.31 -5.50 -6.53
CA LYS A 2 78.02 -6.09 -7.86
C LYS A 2 77.08 -7.31 -7.85
N LYS A 3 76.56 -7.73 -6.69
CA LYS A 3 75.61 -8.87 -6.57
C LYS A 3 74.15 -8.48 -6.28
N ILE A 4 73.88 -7.19 -6.01
CA ILE A 4 72.48 -6.67 -5.77
C ILE A 4 71.84 -6.19 -7.08
N THR A 5 72.67 -5.78 -8.08
CA THR A 5 72.13 -5.31 -9.34
C THR A 5 71.60 -6.44 -10.25
N LEU A 6 72.08 -7.68 -10.02
CA LEU A 6 71.61 -8.83 -10.84
C LEU A 6 70.23 -9.41 -10.27
N LEU A 7 69.88 -9.14 -9.03
CA LEU A 7 68.62 -9.57 -8.46
C LEU A 7 67.46 -8.59 -8.80
N PHE A 8 67.79 -7.33 -9.12
CA PHE A 8 66.80 -6.32 -9.53
C PHE A 8 66.39 -6.39 -11.01
N CYS A 9 67.23 -7.04 -11.86
CA CYS A 9 66.90 -7.28 -13.28
C CYS A 9 66.10 -8.56 -13.52
N LEU A 10 65.89 -9.43 -12.53
CA LEU A 10 65.12 -10.67 -12.67
C LEU A 10 63.66 -10.54 -12.22
N ILE A 11 63.24 -9.37 -11.68
CA ILE A 11 61.86 -9.10 -11.22
C ILE A 11 61.00 -8.33 -12.26
N THR A 12 61.57 -7.94 -13.40
CA THR A 12 60.88 -7.09 -14.42
C THR A 12 60.44 -7.82 -15.68
N SER A 13 60.17 -9.10 -15.66
CA SER A 13 59.57 -9.78 -16.82
C SER A 13 58.44 -10.72 -16.50
N ILE A 14 57.40 -10.22 -15.79
CA ILE A 14 56.07 -10.75 -15.97
C ILE A 14 55.48 -10.03 -17.17
N VAL A 15 55.74 -10.55 -18.35
CA VAL A 15 55.03 -10.15 -19.58
C VAL A 15 53.62 -10.68 -19.47
N PHE A 16 52.72 -9.81 -19.07
CA PHE A 16 51.31 -10.09 -19.25
C PHE A 16 51.03 -10.12 -20.74
N SER A 17 50.71 -11.26 -21.29
CA SER A 17 50.24 -11.39 -22.67
C SER A 17 49.00 -10.53 -22.82
N GLN A 18 49.11 -9.41 -23.51
CA GLN A 18 48.00 -8.57 -23.91
C GLN A 18 47.52 -9.02 -25.29
N LYS A 19 46.19 -9.12 -25.40
CA LYS A 19 45.50 -9.48 -26.63
C LYS A 19 44.67 -8.31 -27.10
N GLN A 20 44.75 -7.99 -28.37
CA GLN A 20 43.89 -7.01 -29.00
C GLN A 20 42.63 -7.71 -29.49
N VAL A 21 41.46 -7.26 -29.00
CA VAL A 21 40.13 -7.72 -29.38
C VAL A 21 39.40 -6.61 -30.12
N SER A 22 38.76 -6.92 -31.21
CA SER A 22 37.91 -6.00 -31.98
C SER A 22 36.61 -6.69 -32.37
N GLY A 23 35.62 -5.89 -32.79
CA GLY A 23 34.34 -6.42 -33.27
C GLY A 23 33.31 -5.34 -33.45
N ASN A 24 32.12 -5.73 -33.85
CA ASN A 24 30.98 -4.84 -34.01
C ASN A 24 29.88 -5.17 -32.99
N VAL A 25 29.23 -4.13 -32.48
CA VAL A 25 28.06 -4.26 -31.60
C VAL A 25 26.82 -3.76 -32.34
N THR A 26 25.83 -4.64 -32.45
CA THR A 26 24.54 -4.33 -33.11
C THR A 26 23.37 -4.60 -32.15
N ASP A 27 22.21 -4.09 -32.48
CA ASP A 27 20.95 -4.49 -31.84
C ASP A 27 20.37 -5.76 -32.48
N GLY A 28 19.23 -6.27 -31.95
CA GLY A 28 18.56 -7.46 -32.47
C GLY A 28 18.02 -7.31 -33.92
N SER A 29 17.94 -6.10 -34.47
CA SER A 29 17.56 -5.82 -35.87
C SER A 29 18.77 -5.77 -36.81
N GLY A 30 20.01 -5.86 -36.26
CA GLY A 30 21.26 -5.72 -37.00
C GLY A 30 21.72 -4.29 -37.19
N ALA A 31 21.05 -3.29 -36.58
CA ALA A 31 21.52 -1.90 -36.63
C ALA A 31 22.71 -1.69 -35.70
N SER A 32 23.75 -0.96 -36.18
CA SER A 32 24.95 -0.66 -35.43
C SER A 32 24.67 0.21 -34.19
N LEU A 33 25.20 -0.18 -33.03
CA LEU A 33 25.03 0.55 -31.76
C LEU A 33 26.28 1.43 -31.51
N ILE A 34 26.08 2.75 -31.57
CA ILE A 34 27.09 3.77 -31.36
C ILE A 34 27.20 4.10 -29.87
N GLY A 35 28.43 4.16 -29.33
CA GLY A 35 28.64 4.59 -27.93
C GLY A 35 28.39 3.48 -26.90
N VAL A 36 28.33 2.23 -27.29
CA VAL A 36 28.34 1.08 -26.37
C VAL A 36 29.65 1.08 -25.58
N ASN A 37 29.57 1.07 -24.26
CA ASN A 37 30.76 0.93 -23.42
C ASN A 37 31.20 -0.55 -23.42
N VAL A 38 32.41 -0.79 -23.85
CA VAL A 38 33.10 -2.10 -23.89
C VAL A 38 34.29 -2.03 -22.94
N PHE A 39 34.25 -2.75 -21.84
CA PHE A 39 35.31 -2.71 -20.85
C PHE A 39 35.73 -4.08 -20.34
N GLU A 40 36.97 -4.18 -19.92
CA GLU A 40 37.53 -5.37 -19.30
C GLU A 40 37.03 -5.51 -17.87
N LYS A 41 36.29 -6.61 -17.57
CA LYS A 41 35.65 -6.85 -16.28
C LYS A 41 36.64 -6.74 -15.11
N GLY A 42 36.28 -5.91 -14.12
CA GLY A 42 37.09 -5.70 -12.93
C GLY A 42 38.25 -4.70 -13.09
N THR A 43 38.33 -3.99 -14.23
CA THR A 43 39.34 -2.96 -14.49
C THR A 43 38.71 -1.65 -14.99
N SER A 44 39.48 -0.57 -15.05
CA SER A 44 39.09 0.68 -15.70
C SER A 44 39.41 0.73 -17.18
N ASN A 45 39.92 -0.37 -17.78
CA ASN A 45 40.27 -0.45 -19.18
C ASN A 45 39.01 -0.60 -20.04
N GLY A 46 38.62 0.42 -20.79
CA GLY A 46 37.40 0.41 -21.61
C GLY A 46 37.47 1.35 -22.81
N VAL A 47 36.64 1.08 -23.80
CA VAL A 47 36.45 1.89 -25.01
C VAL A 47 34.96 1.99 -25.34
N SER A 48 34.56 2.97 -26.17
CA SER A 48 33.19 3.05 -26.69
C SER A 48 33.18 2.69 -28.18
N THR A 49 32.08 2.10 -28.67
CA THR A 49 31.89 1.80 -30.10
C THR A 49 31.77 3.10 -30.92
N ASP A 50 32.30 3.07 -32.13
CA ASP A 50 32.23 4.17 -33.08
C ASP A 50 30.88 4.26 -33.83
N LEU A 51 30.79 5.14 -34.85
CA LEU A 51 29.56 5.37 -35.65
C LEU A 51 29.06 4.12 -36.39
N ASN A 52 29.91 3.13 -36.59
CA ASN A 52 29.59 1.86 -37.26
C ASN A 52 29.37 0.71 -36.24
N GLY A 53 29.31 1.03 -34.92
CA GLY A 53 29.23 0.05 -33.86
C GLY A 53 30.55 -0.71 -33.62
N ALA A 54 31.68 -0.34 -34.27
CA ALA A 54 32.93 -1.02 -34.13
C ALA A 54 33.71 -0.60 -32.88
N TYR A 55 34.40 -1.56 -32.26
CA TYR A 55 35.25 -1.33 -31.09
C TYR A 55 36.58 -2.04 -31.25
N LYS A 56 37.59 -1.55 -30.56
CA LYS A 56 38.92 -2.13 -30.49
C LYS A 56 39.53 -1.86 -29.12
N ILE A 57 39.78 -2.93 -28.37
CA ILE A 57 40.31 -2.87 -27.00
C ILE A 57 41.50 -3.84 -26.82
N THR A 58 42.50 -3.44 -26.06
CA THR A 58 43.59 -4.31 -25.67
C THR A 58 43.38 -4.77 -24.23
N VAL A 59 43.30 -6.08 -23.99
CA VAL A 59 42.95 -6.70 -22.72
C VAL A 59 43.90 -7.83 -22.35
N LYS A 60 43.90 -8.30 -21.15
CA LYS A 60 44.65 -9.51 -20.75
C LYS A 60 44.04 -10.73 -21.44
N ASP A 61 44.89 -11.64 -21.87
CA ASP A 61 44.43 -12.89 -22.46
C ASP A 61 43.55 -13.70 -21.50
N GLY A 62 42.39 -14.17 -21.97
CA GLY A 62 41.41 -14.89 -21.18
C GLY A 62 40.52 -14.00 -20.26
N SER A 63 40.65 -12.67 -20.32
CA SER A 63 39.76 -11.76 -19.60
C SER A 63 38.33 -11.78 -20.14
N THR A 64 37.41 -11.20 -19.43
CA THR A 64 36.00 -11.07 -19.84
C THR A 64 35.70 -9.62 -20.21
N LEU A 65 35.19 -9.40 -21.41
CA LEU A 65 34.68 -8.12 -21.89
C LEU A 65 33.21 -7.97 -21.45
N VAL A 66 32.85 -6.77 -20.96
CA VAL A 66 31.48 -6.40 -20.63
C VAL A 66 31.01 -5.32 -21.59
N PHE A 67 29.86 -5.53 -22.19
CA PHE A 67 29.21 -4.62 -23.13
C PHE A 67 28.01 -4.02 -22.48
N THR A 68 27.99 -2.69 -22.29
CA THR A 68 26.85 -1.98 -21.64
C THR A 68 26.40 -0.81 -22.51
N TYR A 69 25.11 -0.69 -22.69
CA TYR A 69 24.51 0.42 -23.43
C TYR A 69 23.15 0.77 -22.83
N VAL A 70 22.84 2.07 -22.75
CA VAL A 70 21.57 2.55 -22.18
C VAL A 70 20.40 2.01 -23.00
N GLY A 71 19.48 1.31 -22.35
CA GLY A 71 18.32 0.68 -23.00
C GLY A 71 18.58 -0.73 -23.53
N PHE A 72 19.73 -1.35 -23.25
CA PHE A 72 20.09 -2.71 -23.68
C PHE A 72 20.55 -3.57 -22.50
N VAL A 73 20.34 -4.88 -22.61
CA VAL A 73 20.84 -5.87 -21.65
C VAL A 73 22.35 -5.98 -21.77
N SER A 74 23.06 -5.78 -20.66
CA SER A 74 24.52 -5.97 -20.61
C SER A 74 24.90 -7.40 -20.94
N GLN A 75 25.92 -7.58 -21.78
CA GLN A 75 26.46 -8.89 -22.13
C GLN A 75 27.92 -9.03 -21.70
N GLU A 76 28.29 -10.26 -21.34
CA GLU A 76 29.67 -10.62 -21.02
C GLU A 76 30.17 -11.65 -22.04
N LYS A 77 31.39 -11.43 -22.58
CA LYS A 77 32.06 -12.34 -23.52
C LYS A 77 33.48 -12.56 -23.08
N LYS A 78 33.94 -13.79 -23.07
CA LYS A 78 35.36 -14.07 -22.87
C LYS A 78 36.18 -13.57 -24.08
N ALA A 79 37.32 -12.97 -23.81
CA ALA A 79 38.26 -12.48 -24.82
C ALA A 79 39.15 -13.60 -25.39
N ASP A 80 38.52 -14.72 -25.79
CA ASP A 80 39.16 -15.92 -26.30
C ASP A 80 39.46 -15.82 -27.81
N ALA A 81 38.74 -14.95 -28.54
CA ALA A 81 38.96 -14.65 -29.97
C ALA A 81 39.51 -13.23 -30.20
N SER A 82 40.19 -12.97 -31.31
CA SER A 82 40.63 -11.62 -31.70
C SER A 82 39.52 -10.76 -32.32
N GLN A 83 38.43 -11.41 -32.76
CA GLN A 83 37.23 -10.74 -33.26
C GLN A 83 36.02 -11.28 -32.53
N ILE A 84 35.24 -10.40 -31.85
CA ILE A 84 34.06 -10.74 -31.09
C ILE A 84 32.95 -9.75 -31.46
N ASN A 85 31.99 -10.22 -32.26
CA ASN A 85 30.79 -9.46 -32.57
C ASN A 85 29.69 -9.74 -31.50
N VAL A 86 28.95 -8.69 -31.08
CA VAL A 86 27.96 -8.78 -30.02
C VAL A 86 26.65 -8.18 -30.50
N VAL A 87 25.56 -8.92 -30.31
CA VAL A 87 24.21 -8.41 -30.51
C VAL A 87 23.65 -8.14 -29.14
N LEU A 88 23.42 -6.86 -28.81
CA LEU A 88 22.77 -6.49 -27.57
C LEU A 88 21.24 -6.57 -27.73
N ALA A 89 20.59 -7.25 -26.81
CA ALA A 89 19.15 -7.29 -26.75
C ALA A 89 18.61 -6.00 -26.07
N ASP A 90 17.52 -5.44 -26.58
CA ASP A 90 16.83 -4.30 -25.98
C ASP A 90 16.37 -4.66 -24.54
N SER A 91 16.78 -3.87 -23.57
CA SER A 91 16.42 -4.09 -22.15
C SER A 91 14.91 -3.90 -21.87
N GLN A 92 14.16 -3.45 -22.87
CA GLN A 92 12.74 -3.15 -22.73
C GLN A 92 11.80 -4.25 -23.24
N GLN A 93 12.31 -5.44 -23.58
CA GLN A 93 11.42 -6.58 -23.77
C GLN A 93 10.93 -7.07 -22.39
N LEU A 94 9.65 -6.84 -22.08
CA LEU A 94 8.93 -7.39 -20.91
C LEU A 94 9.12 -8.92 -20.74
N ASN A 95 9.64 -9.59 -21.74
CA ASN A 95 9.86 -11.04 -21.77
C ASN A 95 11.08 -11.53 -20.95
N GLU A 96 11.98 -10.64 -20.51
CA GLU A 96 13.21 -11.02 -19.81
C GLU A 96 13.27 -10.63 -18.33
N VAL A 97 12.28 -9.92 -17.81
CA VAL A 97 12.25 -9.58 -16.38
C VAL A 97 11.88 -10.83 -15.57
N THR A 98 12.85 -11.33 -14.80
CA THR A 98 12.61 -12.43 -13.88
C THR A 98 11.78 -11.96 -12.70
N VAL A 99 10.78 -12.77 -12.32
CA VAL A 99 9.91 -12.50 -11.17
C VAL A 99 10.47 -13.16 -9.92
N THR A 100 10.20 -12.56 -8.77
CA THR A 100 10.61 -13.09 -7.47
C THR A 100 9.43 -13.59 -6.63
N VAL A 101 8.20 -13.41 -7.14
CA VAL A 101 6.96 -13.94 -6.55
C VAL A 101 6.27 -14.93 -7.49
N GLY A 102 5.42 -15.79 -6.92
CA GLY A 102 4.65 -16.78 -7.67
C GLY A 102 5.45 -17.99 -8.15
N SER A 103 6.77 -17.96 -8.08
CA SER A 103 7.69 -19.06 -8.35
C SER A 103 8.97 -18.90 -7.53
N ARG A 104 9.47 -19.99 -7.00
CA ARG A 104 10.79 -20.06 -6.34
C ARG A 104 11.93 -20.36 -7.31
N ASN A 105 11.63 -20.48 -8.59
CA ASN A 105 12.61 -20.62 -9.65
C ASN A 105 13.09 -19.24 -10.12
N SER A 106 14.32 -18.88 -9.77
CA SER A 106 14.94 -17.57 -10.08
C SER A 106 15.08 -17.22 -11.57
N LYS A 107 14.64 -18.10 -12.47
CA LYS A 107 14.69 -17.90 -13.93
C LYS A 107 13.32 -17.66 -14.56
N ARG A 108 12.23 -17.66 -13.77
CA ARG A 108 10.89 -17.41 -14.32
C ARG A 108 10.72 -15.95 -14.73
N THR A 109 10.11 -15.79 -15.90
CA THR A 109 9.70 -14.48 -16.42
C THR A 109 8.17 -14.35 -16.37
N ILE A 110 7.62 -13.16 -16.50
CA ILE A 110 6.17 -12.91 -16.52
C ILE A 110 5.43 -13.81 -17.50
N VAL A 111 5.95 -13.89 -18.73
CA VAL A 111 5.31 -14.64 -19.83
C VAL A 111 5.34 -16.14 -19.57
N ASN A 112 6.37 -16.63 -18.86
CA ASN A 112 6.56 -18.05 -18.55
C ASN A 112 6.02 -18.43 -17.16
N SER A 113 5.38 -17.51 -16.44
CA SER A 113 4.74 -17.79 -15.15
C SER A 113 3.44 -18.55 -15.31
N ALA A 114 3.18 -19.51 -14.39
CA ALA A 114 1.90 -20.23 -14.30
C ALA A 114 0.78 -19.38 -13.66
N VAL A 115 1.10 -18.22 -13.10
CA VAL A 115 0.19 -17.33 -12.37
C VAL A 115 0.31 -15.88 -12.88
N PRO A 116 -0.75 -15.06 -12.74
CA PRO A 116 -0.73 -13.66 -13.19
C PRO A 116 0.17 -12.80 -12.29
N ILE A 117 1.16 -12.15 -12.90
CA ILE A 117 2.08 -11.22 -12.22
C ILE A 117 2.19 -9.95 -13.04
N ASP A 118 1.96 -8.80 -12.42
CA ASP A 118 2.26 -7.49 -13.00
C ASP A 118 3.61 -7.00 -12.48
N ILE A 119 4.38 -6.34 -13.33
CA ILE A 119 5.61 -5.63 -12.93
C ILE A 119 5.43 -4.15 -13.22
N ILE A 120 5.59 -3.34 -12.19
CA ILE A 120 5.50 -1.88 -12.24
C ILE A 120 6.90 -1.31 -12.02
N ASP A 121 7.46 -0.68 -13.04
CA ASP A 121 8.69 0.10 -12.95
C ASP A 121 8.38 1.44 -12.29
N VAL A 122 8.69 1.54 -10.99
CA VAL A 122 8.35 2.72 -10.17
C VAL A 122 9.07 3.97 -10.66
N LYS A 123 10.33 3.86 -11.12
CA LYS A 123 11.09 5.00 -11.65
C LYS A 123 10.41 5.62 -12.87
N ASN A 124 9.92 4.80 -13.78
CA ASN A 124 9.20 5.27 -14.98
C ASN A 124 7.85 5.90 -14.61
N VAL A 125 7.05 5.24 -13.76
CA VAL A 125 5.72 5.73 -13.38
C VAL A 125 5.81 7.04 -12.61
N THR A 126 6.73 7.16 -11.65
CA THR A 126 6.92 8.40 -10.87
C THR A 126 7.37 9.57 -11.74
N THR A 127 8.17 9.34 -12.78
CA THR A 127 8.61 10.41 -13.68
C THR A 127 7.52 10.91 -14.63
N GLN A 128 6.47 10.13 -14.82
CA GLN A 128 5.35 10.41 -15.75
C GLN A 128 4.05 10.79 -15.02
N SER A 129 4.08 10.99 -13.70
CA SER A 129 2.90 11.38 -12.92
C SER A 129 3.26 12.34 -11.81
N GLY A 130 2.27 13.13 -11.33
CA GLY A 130 2.39 13.98 -10.15
C GLY A 130 2.19 13.26 -8.82
N LYS A 131 1.94 11.95 -8.86
CA LYS A 131 1.66 11.16 -7.65
C LYS A 131 2.88 11.15 -6.74
N LEU A 132 2.64 11.34 -5.45
CA LEU A 132 3.72 11.47 -4.46
C LEU A 132 3.94 10.19 -3.64
N GLU A 133 2.89 9.40 -3.43
CA GLU A 133 2.87 8.23 -2.56
C GLU A 133 2.64 6.94 -3.36
N ILE A 134 3.03 5.78 -2.80
CA ILE A 134 2.92 4.47 -3.50
C ILE A 134 1.45 4.11 -3.74
N ASN A 135 0.58 4.34 -2.77
CA ASN A 135 -0.85 4.07 -2.90
C ASN A 135 -1.46 4.84 -4.07
N GLU A 136 -1.11 6.12 -4.21
CA GLU A 136 -1.56 6.95 -5.32
C GLU A 136 -1.05 6.43 -6.67
N LEU A 137 0.22 5.98 -6.74
CA LEU A 137 0.78 5.40 -7.96
C LEU A 137 0.04 4.13 -8.37
N LEU A 138 -0.10 3.19 -7.43
CA LEU A 138 -0.73 1.89 -7.70
C LEU A 138 -2.20 2.01 -8.08
N GLN A 139 -2.94 2.98 -7.53
CA GLN A 139 -4.35 3.26 -7.87
C GLN A 139 -4.57 3.42 -9.38
N TYR A 140 -3.61 3.99 -10.11
CA TYR A 140 -3.75 4.35 -11.53
C TYR A 140 -3.02 3.40 -12.50
N VAL A 141 -2.07 2.60 -12.01
CA VAL A 141 -1.26 1.71 -12.88
C VAL A 141 -1.50 0.23 -12.65
N ALA A 142 -2.07 -0.16 -11.49
CA ALA A 142 -2.39 -1.56 -11.20
C ALA A 142 -3.89 -1.82 -11.43
N PRO A 143 -4.27 -2.87 -12.20
CA PRO A 143 -5.66 -3.07 -12.63
C PRO A 143 -6.65 -3.11 -11.47
N SER A 144 -6.39 -3.95 -10.48
CA SER A 144 -7.33 -4.27 -9.39
C SER A 144 -6.97 -3.65 -8.04
N PHE A 145 -5.99 -2.74 -8.02
CA PHE A 145 -5.58 -2.04 -6.80
C PHE A 145 -6.40 -0.76 -6.62
N ASN A 146 -6.94 -0.54 -5.42
CA ASN A 146 -7.72 0.63 -5.07
C ASN A 146 -7.25 1.22 -3.75
N ALA A 147 -6.94 2.51 -3.74
CA ALA A 147 -6.58 3.29 -2.58
C ALA A 147 -7.00 4.76 -2.80
N ASN A 148 -7.71 5.34 -1.85
CA ASN A 148 -8.12 6.73 -1.91
C ASN A 148 -7.79 7.43 -0.61
N LYS A 149 -7.64 8.76 -0.65
CA LYS A 149 -7.57 9.57 0.56
C LYS A 149 -8.89 9.47 1.33
N GLN A 150 -8.79 9.34 2.65
CA GLN A 150 -9.94 9.35 3.56
C GLN A 150 -10.05 10.71 4.25
N SER A 151 -11.16 10.98 4.93
CA SER A 151 -11.35 12.17 5.76
C SER A 151 -12.24 11.84 6.96
N GLY A 152 -11.86 12.31 8.15
CA GLY A 152 -12.63 12.10 9.37
C GLY A 152 -12.77 10.65 9.82
N SER A 153 -11.74 9.84 9.60
CA SER A 153 -11.78 8.40 9.81
C SER A 153 -10.89 7.92 10.96
N ASP A 154 -10.63 8.79 11.95
CA ASP A 154 -9.91 8.50 13.20
C ASP A 154 -8.58 7.75 13.04
N GLY A 155 -7.85 8.05 11.96
CA GLY A 155 -6.54 7.49 11.66
C GLY A 155 -6.44 6.79 10.31
N ALA A 156 -7.53 6.31 9.68
CA ALA A 156 -7.48 5.77 8.33
C ALA A 156 -7.05 6.83 7.30
N ASP A 157 -7.40 8.10 7.54
CA ASP A 157 -6.95 9.28 6.80
C ASP A 157 -5.46 9.62 7.00
N HIS A 158 -4.78 8.94 7.94
CA HIS A 158 -3.35 9.08 8.17
C HIS A 158 -2.52 7.99 7.44
N VAL A 159 -3.13 6.90 6.99
CA VAL A 159 -2.44 5.74 6.36
C VAL A 159 -3.00 5.36 4.99
N ASP A 160 -4.22 5.74 4.65
CA ASP A 160 -4.90 5.45 3.38
C ASP A 160 -4.97 3.94 3.07
N PRO A 161 -5.88 3.19 3.68
CA PRO A 161 -5.99 1.75 3.46
C PRO A 161 -6.23 1.40 1.99
N ALA A 162 -5.56 0.35 1.53
CA ALA A 162 -5.60 -0.09 0.14
C ALA A 162 -6.23 -1.47 0.00
N SER A 163 -6.89 -1.73 -1.11
CA SER A 163 -7.50 -3.01 -1.43
C SER A 163 -7.01 -3.55 -2.79
N LEU A 164 -6.94 -4.87 -2.91
CA LEU A 164 -6.71 -5.58 -4.16
C LEU A 164 -7.94 -6.42 -4.48
N ARG A 165 -8.52 -6.26 -5.70
CA ARG A 165 -9.74 -6.98 -6.12
C ARG A 165 -10.95 -6.73 -5.19
N GLY A 166 -11.02 -5.55 -4.56
CA GLY A 166 -12.08 -5.21 -3.61
C GLY A 166 -12.02 -5.93 -2.25
N MET A 167 -10.99 -6.75 -2.04
CA MET A 167 -10.80 -7.46 -0.76
C MET A 167 -10.25 -6.54 0.32
N GLY A 168 -10.29 -6.96 1.58
CA GLY A 168 -9.75 -6.18 2.70
C GLY A 168 -8.24 -5.91 2.56
N PRO A 169 -7.74 -4.80 3.12
CA PRO A 169 -6.31 -4.51 3.14
C PRO A 169 -5.45 -5.60 3.79
N ASP A 170 -6.00 -6.29 4.79
CA ASP A 170 -5.38 -7.39 5.51
C ASP A 170 -5.51 -8.77 4.79
N GLN A 171 -6.22 -8.81 3.66
CA GLN A 171 -6.32 -9.98 2.78
C GLN A 171 -5.35 -9.91 1.59
N THR A 172 -4.45 -8.91 1.60
CA THR A 172 -3.36 -8.71 0.64
C THR A 172 -2.02 -8.76 1.36
N LEU A 173 -1.16 -9.72 1.02
CA LEU A 173 0.15 -9.82 1.63
C LEU A 173 1.14 -8.84 0.99
N VAL A 174 1.90 -8.11 1.80
CA VAL A 174 3.00 -7.26 1.34
C VAL A 174 4.34 -7.87 1.73
N LEU A 175 5.25 -7.93 0.75
CA LEU A 175 6.63 -8.37 0.91
C LEU A 175 7.60 -7.24 0.52
N ILE A 176 8.78 -7.23 1.13
CA ILE A 176 9.94 -6.44 0.68
C ILE A 176 11.08 -7.41 0.39
N ASN A 177 11.60 -7.40 -0.84
CA ASN A 177 12.62 -8.35 -1.31
C ASN A 177 12.26 -9.82 -1.00
N GLY A 178 10.96 -10.18 -1.07
CA GLY A 178 10.45 -11.52 -0.80
C GLY A 178 10.26 -11.88 0.67
N LYS A 179 10.53 -10.98 1.63
CA LYS A 179 10.31 -11.19 3.07
C LYS A 179 9.08 -10.42 3.54
N ARG A 180 8.27 -11.04 4.43
CA ARG A 180 7.00 -10.50 4.92
C ARG A 180 7.17 -9.15 5.61
N ARG A 181 6.39 -8.15 5.19
CA ARG A 181 6.24 -6.86 5.86
C ARG A 181 5.19 -6.98 6.97
N HIS A 182 5.41 -6.34 8.11
CA HIS A 182 4.42 -6.25 9.18
C HIS A 182 3.24 -5.36 8.78
N GLN A 183 2.10 -5.55 9.44
CA GLN A 183 0.92 -4.69 9.30
C GLN A 183 1.07 -3.43 10.16
N SER A 184 0.25 -2.42 9.88
CA SER A 184 0.01 -1.29 10.79
C SER A 184 -0.69 -1.78 12.06
N SER A 185 -0.51 -1.06 13.15
CA SER A 185 -1.27 -1.28 14.38
C SER A 185 -2.68 -0.71 14.31
N LEU A 186 -2.97 0.12 13.30
CA LEU A 186 -4.27 0.75 13.11
C LEU A 186 -5.30 -0.26 12.61
N ILE A 187 -6.49 -0.22 13.23
CA ILE A 187 -7.69 -0.83 12.70
C ILE A 187 -8.59 0.27 12.11
N ASN A 188 -9.07 0.07 10.90
CA ASN A 188 -9.90 1.06 10.21
C ASN A 188 -11.35 0.92 10.69
N LEU A 189 -11.82 1.83 11.52
CA LEU A 189 -13.19 1.82 12.05
C LEU A 189 -14.14 2.63 11.19
N PHE A 190 -13.66 3.76 10.67
CA PHE A 190 -14.43 4.69 9.86
C PHE A 190 -13.89 4.78 8.44
N GLY A 191 -14.68 5.33 7.54
CA GLY A 191 -14.39 5.42 6.13
C GLY A 191 -14.79 4.16 5.36
N THR A 192 -14.94 4.30 4.06
CA THR A 192 -15.53 3.26 3.21
C THR A 192 -14.59 2.10 2.97
N ARG A 193 -13.31 2.40 2.68
CA ARG A 193 -12.35 1.38 2.31
C ARG A 193 -11.67 0.75 3.52
N GLY A 194 -11.72 -0.58 3.54
CA GLY A 194 -11.03 -1.33 4.58
C GLY A 194 -11.69 -1.28 5.96
N ARG A 195 -12.97 -0.86 6.05
CA ARG A 195 -13.72 -0.83 7.32
C ARG A 195 -13.64 -2.17 8.03
N GLY A 196 -13.28 -2.14 9.30
CA GLY A 196 -13.08 -3.33 10.14
C GLY A 196 -11.79 -4.10 9.91
N ASN A 197 -10.91 -3.64 9.00
CA ASN A 197 -9.68 -4.34 8.67
C ASN A 197 -8.43 -3.59 9.17
N THR A 198 -7.34 -4.34 9.35
CA THR A 198 -5.98 -3.81 9.44
C THR A 198 -5.33 -3.86 8.04
N GLY A 199 -4.07 -3.52 7.92
CA GLY A 199 -3.36 -3.65 6.63
C GLY A 199 -1.93 -3.15 6.75
N THR A 200 -1.15 -3.30 5.70
CA THR A 200 0.20 -2.74 5.63
C THR A 200 0.15 -1.30 5.19
N ASP A 201 0.81 -0.39 5.92
CA ASP A 201 1.03 0.98 5.48
C ASP A 201 2.08 1.01 4.36
N LEU A 202 1.62 1.07 3.11
CA LEU A 202 2.51 1.15 1.94
C LEU A 202 3.20 2.52 1.85
N ASN A 203 2.61 3.59 2.37
CA ASN A 203 3.18 4.92 2.36
C ASN A 203 4.35 5.08 3.35
N ALA A 204 4.55 4.11 4.26
CA ALA A 204 5.74 4.03 5.10
C ALA A 204 7.01 3.55 4.36
N ILE A 205 6.89 3.17 3.08
CA ILE A 205 7.99 2.71 2.24
C ILE A 205 8.30 3.77 1.20
N PRO A 206 9.52 4.36 1.18
CA PRO A 206 9.83 5.44 0.24
C PRO A 206 9.83 4.95 -1.21
N ALA A 207 9.02 5.59 -2.07
CA ALA A 207 8.93 5.23 -3.49
C ALA A 207 10.31 5.29 -4.20
N SER A 208 11.19 6.18 -3.75
CA SER A 208 12.55 6.35 -4.27
C SER A 208 13.50 5.19 -3.91
N SER A 209 13.16 4.32 -2.94
CA SER A 209 13.92 3.10 -2.63
C SER A 209 13.57 1.93 -3.55
N ILE A 210 12.51 2.05 -4.36
CA ILE A 210 11.90 0.94 -5.07
C ILE A 210 12.41 0.87 -6.50
N LYS A 211 12.94 -0.29 -6.87
CA LYS A 211 13.32 -0.65 -8.25
C LYS A 211 12.08 -1.02 -9.07
N ARG A 212 11.23 -1.89 -8.52
CA ARG A 212 9.97 -2.32 -9.12
C ARG A 212 9.02 -2.88 -8.07
N ILE A 213 7.74 -2.90 -8.39
CA ILE A 213 6.73 -3.62 -7.61
C ILE A 213 6.23 -4.78 -8.46
N GLU A 214 6.17 -5.97 -7.86
CA GLU A 214 5.61 -7.18 -8.46
C GLU A 214 4.28 -7.47 -7.76
N ILE A 215 3.18 -7.51 -8.50
CA ILE A 215 1.85 -7.83 -7.97
C ILE A 215 1.44 -9.20 -8.49
N LEU A 216 1.45 -10.19 -7.61
CA LEU A 216 0.89 -11.51 -7.87
C LEU A 216 -0.62 -11.45 -7.62
N ARG A 217 -1.42 -11.49 -8.67
CA ARG A 217 -2.88 -11.44 -8.63
C ARG A 217 -3.48 -12.85 -8.58
N ASP A 218 -3.13 -13.60 -7.52
CA ASP A 218 -3.59 -14.98 -7.32
C ASP A 218 -3.49 -15.37 -5.85
N GLY A 219 -4.35 -16.25 -5.36
CA GLY A 219 -4.22 -16.80 -4.02
C GLY A 219 -2.88 -17.51 -3.84
N ALA A 220 -2.16 -17.18 -2.79
CA ALA A 220 -0.79 -17.62 -2.59
C ALA A 220 -0.46 -18.04 -1.14
N ALA A 221 -1.47 -18.34 -0.33
CA ALA A 221 -1.27 -18.73 1.06
C ALA A 221 -0.46 -20.03 1.21
N ALA A 222 -0.54 -20.95 0.26
CA ALA A 222 0.28 -22.17 0.22
C ALA A 222 1.79 -21.87 0.04
N GLN A 223 2.14 -20.71 -0.52
CA GLN A 223 3.54 -20.29 -0.76
C GLN A 223 4.05 -19.32 0.31
N TYR A 224 3.18 -18.40 0.81
CA TYR A 224 3.57 -17.26 1.63
C TYR A 224 2.85 -17.17 2.99
N GLY A 225 1.85 -18.04 3.25
CA GLY A 225 1.10 -18.10 4.50
C GLY A 225 -0.10 -17.15 4.55
N SER A 226 -0.54 -16.84 5.76
CA SER A 226 -1.69 -15.98 6.06
C SER A 226 -1.67 -14.67 5.25
N ASP A 227 -2.85 -14.10 4.97
CA ASP A 227 -3.08 -12.79 4.35
C ASP A 227 -2.96 -12.79 2.81
N ALA A 228 -2.38 -13.82 2.19
CA ALA A 228 -2.24 -13.94 0.74
C ALA A 228 -3.51 -14.49 0.06
N ILE A 229 -4.69 -13.92 0.36
CA ILE A 229 -5.98 -14.32 -0.22
C ILE A 229 -6.20 -13.65 -1.57
N SER A 230 -6.18 -12.32 -1.63
CA SER A 230 -6.41 -11.56 -2.87
C SER A 230 -5.19 -11.53 -3.79
N GLY A 231 -4.00 -11.65 -3.19
CA GLY A 231 -2.72 -11.62 -3.89
C GLY A 231 -1.55 -11.24 -2.98
N VAL A 232 -0.41 -11.00 -3.64
CA VAL A 232 0.84 -10.60 -2.99
C VAL A 232 1.43 -9.39 -3.71
N ILE A 233 1.79 -8.36 -2.96
CA ILE A 233 2.54 -7.20 -3.44
C ILE A 233 3.98 -7.35 -2.95
N ASN A 234 4.93 -7.57 -3.84
CA ASN A 234 6.34 -7.64 -3.51
C ASN A 234 7.07 -6.39 -3.99
N ILE A 235 7.66 -5.67 -3.06
CA ILE A 235 8.45 -4.48 -3.29
C ILE A 235 9.91 -4.89 -3.41
N VAL A 236 10.48 -4.75 -4.61
CA VAL A 236 11.89 -5.01 -4.87
C VAL A 236 12.66 -3.70 -4.77
N LEU A 237 13.60 -3.64 -3.83
CA LEU A 237 14.38 -2.44 -3.55
C LEU A 237 15.50 -2.21 -4.56
N ASN A 238 15.97 -0.96 -4.69
CA ASN A 238 17.09 -0.58 -5.52
C ASN A 238 18.40 -1.27 -5.08
N ASP A 239 19.18 -1.72 -6.06
CA ASP A 239 20.47 -2.38 -5.92
C ASP A 239 21.55 -1.76 -6.85
N ASN A 240 21.24 -0.58 -7.43
CA ASN A 240 22.18 0.17 -8.26
C ASN A 240 23.41 0.62 -7.44
N VAL A 241 24.54 0.75 -8.13
CA VAL A 241 25.82 1.20 -7.55
C VAL A 241 26.40 2.32 -8.40
N ASP A 242 27.19 3.19 -7.77
CA ASP A 242 27.85 4.33 -8.40
C ASP A 242 26.87 5.25 -9.15
N GLU A 243 25.66 5.37 -8.62
CA GLU A 243 24.59 6.21 -9.17
C GLU A 243 23.91 6.97 -8.00
N PHE A 244 23.74 8.29 -8.17
CA PHE A 244 22.89 9.11 -7.34
C PHE A 244 21.66 9.52 -8.13
N THR A 245 20.48 9.29 -7.56
CA THR A 245 19.22 9.82 -8.08
C THR A 245 18.52 10.64 -7.01
N GLY A 246 17.97 11.79 -7.38
CA GLY A 246 17.24 12.65 -6.46
C GLY A 246 16.11 13.39 -7.15
N THR A 247 15.10 13.79 -6.39
CA THR A 247 14.00 14.63 -6.88
C THR A 247 13.62 15.69 -5.86
N VAL A 248 13.20 16.86 -6.37
CA VAL A 248 12.48 17.87 -5.60
C VAL A 248 11.17 18.13 -6.33
N SER A 249 10.05 17.93 -5.64
CA SER A 249 8.71 18.11 -6.18
C SER A 249 7.95 19.10 -5.33
N TYR A 250 7.15 19.95 -5.97
CA TYR A 250 6.19 20.82 -5.31
C TYR A 250 4.89 20.83 -6.10
N GLY A 251 3.75 20.86 -5.41
CA GLY A 251 2.43 20.97 -6.02
C GLY A 251 1.38 21.43 -5.03
N ALA A 252 0.19 21.77 -5.54
CA ALA A 252 -0.94 22.17 -4.72
C ALA A 252 -2.25 21.85 -5.45
N PHE A 253 -3.34 21.70 -4.68
CA PHE A 253 -4.68 21.47 -5.20
C PHE A 253 -5.37 22.80 -5.52
N SER A 254 -6.20 22.81 -6.58
CA SER A 254 -7.19 23.86 -6.79
C SER A 254 -8.27 23.81 -5.71
N THR A 255 -8.67 24.96 -5.20
CA THR A 255 -9.78 25.06 -4.22
C THR A 255 -11.14 25.25 -4.89
N ASP A 256 -11.18 25.31 -6.21
CA ASP A 256 -12.43 25.46 -6.99
C ASP A 256 -13.20 24.14 -6.95
N ALA A 257 -14.12 24.04 -5.99
CA ALA A 257 -14.98 22.87 -5.81
C ALA A 257 -16.33 23.11 -6.51
N PRO A 258 -16.80 22.12 -7.31
CA PRO A 258 -18.11 22.22 -7.98
C PRO A 258 -19.24 22.04 -6.97
N GLY A 259 -20.41 22.62 -7.25
CA GLY A 259 -21.66 22.38 -6.53
C GLY A 259 -22.48 23.65 -6.34
N ASP A 260 -23.79 23.49 -6.30
CA ASP A 260 -24.75 24.51 -5.87
C ASP A 260 -24.84 24.45 -4.35
N PHE A 261 -24.06 25.27 -3.70
CA PHE A 261 -24.14 25.45 -2.26
C PHE A 261 -25.24 26.47 -2.01
N ALA A 262 -26.40 26.01 -1.47
CA ALA A 262 -27.57 26.87 -1.28
C ALA A 262 -27.27 28.08 -0.38
N ALA A 263 -27.57 29.27 -0.88
CA ALA A 263 -27.38 30.51 -0.10
C ALA A 263 -28.23 30.47 1.18
N GLY A 264 -27.60 30.72 2.33
CA GLY A 264 -28.28 30.79 3.64
C GLY A 264 -28.29 29.52 4.47
N THR A 265 -27.71 28.42 3.99
CA THR A 265 -27.43 27.23 4.80
C THR A 265 -26.05 27.33 5.42
N ALA A 266 -25.83 26.75 6.60
CA ALA A 266 -24.51 26.70 7.25
C ALA A 266 -23.42 26.01 6.37
N ASN A 267 -23.86 25.29 5.36
CA ASN A 267 -23.04 24.46 4.47
C ASN A 267 -22.69 25.13 3.13
N THR A 268 -22.88 26.45 3.02
CA THR A 268 -22.53 27.19 1.80
C THR A 268 -21.08 27.64 1.85
N PRO A 269 -20.24 27.52 0.80
CA PRO A 269 -18.99 28.22 0.72
C PRO A 269 -19.21 29.73 0.93
N GLY A 270 -18.73 30.27 2.00
CA GLY A 270 -19.00 31.67 2.43
C GLY A 270 -19.95 31.81 3.63
N ASN A 271 -20.65 30.74 4.04
CA ASN A 271 -21.43 30.67 5.29
C ASN A 271 -20.87 29.66 6.29
N PHE A 272 -19.86 28.87 5.89
CA PHE A 272 -18.99 28.24 6.86
C PHE A 272 -18.34 29.32 7.71
N LEU A 273 -17.95 29.00 8.93
CA LEU A 273 -16.90 29.77 9.56
C LEU A 273 -15.77 29.89 8.56
N ASP A 274 -15.51 31.08 8.05
CA ASP A 274 -14.44 31.35 7.08
C ASP A 274 -13.07 30.92 7.60
N THR A 275 -12.97 30.72 8.92
CA THR A 275 -11.77 30.27 9.59
C THR A 275 -12.08 29.11 10.53
N THR A 276 -11.20 28.11 10.55
CA THR A 276 -11.09 27.17 11.65
C THR A 276 -10.38 27.85 12.82
N GLN A 277 -10.44 27.29 14.03
CA GLN A 277 -9.79 27.86 15.22
C GLN A 277 -8.28 28.05 15.09
N ASP A 278 -7.61 27.31 14.23
CA ASP A 278 -6.19 27.46 13.95
C ASP A 278 -5.89 28.53 12.87
N GLY A 279 -6.90 29.32 12.47
CA GLY A 279 -6.78 30.39 11.48
C GLY A 279 -6.74 29.93 10.01
N ASN A 280 -6.98 28.64 9.75
CA ASN A 280 -7.08 28.16 8.38
C ASN A 280 -8.42 28.57 7.76
N GLN A 281 -8.39 29.20 6.59
CA GLN A 281 -9.59 29.60 5.89
C GLN A 281 -10.17 28.44 5.09
N ILE A 282 -11.49 28.31 5.17
CA ILE A 282 -12.27 27.36 4.37
C ILE A 282 -12.94 28.18 3.26
N GLY A 283 -12.71 27.85 1.97
CA GLY A 283 -13.45 28.44 0.85
C GLY A 283 -12.71 29.53 0.07
N LYS A 284 -13.43 30.55 -0.42
CA LYS A 284 -13.13 31.39 -1.60
C LYS A 284 -11.84 32.20 -1.61
N ASP A 285 -11.17 32.43 -0.50
CA ASP A 285 -10.05 33.40 -0.44
C ASP A 285 -8.70 32.84 -0.90
N LYS A 286 -8.61 31.53 -1.19
CA LYS A 286 -7.41 30.88 -1.71
C LYS A 286 -7.71 30.13 -3.00
N ASN A 287 -6.94 30.36 -4.05
CA ASN A 287 -7.05 29.60 -5.30
C ASN A 287 -6.41 28.21 -5.19
N PHE A 288 -5.50 28.01 -4.23
CA PHE A 288 -4.78 26.75 -4.00
C PHE A 288 -4.61 26.44 -2.52
N ASP A 289 -4.71 25.17 -2.17
CA ASP A 289 -4.39 24.65 -0.83
C ASP A 289 -3.65 23.30 -0.93
N GLY A 290 -3.45 22.62 0.20
CA GLY A 290 -2.80 21.31 0.22
C GLY A 290 -1.40 21.32 -0.37
N GLY A 291 -0.69 22.46 -0.25
CA GLY A 291 0.68 22.62 -0.74
C GLY A 291 1.54 21.45 -0.28
N SER A 292 2.14 20.73 -1.24
CA SER A 292 2.87 19.48 -0.99
C SER A 292 4.28 19.56 -1.54
N MET A 293 5.27 19.34 -0.69
CA MET A 293 6.68 19.26 -1.06
C MET A 293 7.22 17.86 -0.80
N LYS A 294 7.98 17.31 -1.75
CA LYS A 294 8.66 16.02 -1.58
C LYS A 294 10.09 16.13 -2.10
N ILE A 295 11.04 15.75 -1.25
CA ILE A 295 12.46 15.70 -1.57
C ILE A 295 12.93 14.27 -1.40
N THR A 296 13.61 13.72 -2.42
CA THR A 296 14.13 12.36 -2.38
C THR A 296 15.60 12.32 -2.77
N GLY A 297 16.32 11.38 -2.18
CA GLY A 297 17.69 11.04 -2.57
C GLY A 297 17.90 9.54 -2.44
N ASN A 298 18.51 8.93 -3.47
CA ASN A 298 18.92 7.54 -3.47
C ASN A 298 20.37 7.47 -3.97
N TYR A 299 21.23 6.78 -3.23
CA TYR A 299 22.64 6.59 -3.58
C TYR A 299 23.07 5.15 -3.38
N GLY A 300 23.65 4.58 -4.39
CA GLY A 300 24.21 3.23 -4.35
C GLY A 300 25.75 3.25 -4.41
N THR A 301 26.39 2.39 -3.62
CA THR A 301 27.84 2.20 -3.61
C THR A 301 28.21 0.73 -3.60
N LYS A 302 29.37 0.42 -4.16
CA LYS A 302 29.95 -0.93 -4.11
C LYS A 302 30.46 -1.26 -2.73
N LEU A 303 30.21 -2.50 -2.27
CA LEU A 303 30.79 -3.05 -1.04
C LEU A 303 31.69 -4.24 -1.37
N GLY A 304 32.96 -4.14 -0.99
CA GLY A 304 33.96 -5.16 -1.26
C GLY A 304 34.31 -5.28 -2.74
N THR A 305 35.05 -6.33 -3.09
CA THR A 305 35.58 -6.57 -4.44
C THR A 305 34.82 -7.63 -5.24
N LYS A 306 33.86 -8.32 -4.59
CA LYS A 306 33.11 -9.46 -5.16
C LYS A 306 31.70 -9.10 -5.65
N GLY A 307 31.42 -7.81 -5.93
CA GLY A 307 30.12 -7.36 -6.45
C GLY A 307 29.06 -7.11 -5.38
N GLY A 308 29.45 -6.87 -4.11
CA GLY A 308 28.54 -6.41 -3.06
C GLY A 308 28.12 -4.96 -3.29
N PHE A 309 26.99 -4.57 -2.70
CA PHE A 309 26.43 -3.22 -2.80
C PHE A 309 25.80 -2.77 -1.49
N ALA A 310 25.69 -1.47 -1.31
CA ALA A 310 24.79 -0.82 -0.36
C ALA A 310 24.08 0.34 -1.08
N ASN A 311 22.77 0.39 -0.93
CA ASN A 311 21.92 1.43 -1.48
C ASN A 311 21.20 2.14 -0.33
N PHE A 312 21.30 3.46 -0.27
CA PHE A 312 20.74 4.31 0.76
C PHE A 312 19.69 5.22 0.16
N THR A 313 18.53 5.30 0.81
CA THR A 313 17.43 6.17 0.40
C THR A 313 17.02 7.07 1.55
N THR A 314 16.83 8.36 1.23
CA THR A 314 16.14 9.32 2.09
C THR A 314 15.00 9.95 1.33
N GLU A 315 13.89 10.17 2.02
CA GLU A 315 12.71 10.84 1.46
C GLU A 315 12.07 11.70 2.54
N TYR A 316 11.89 12.98 2.26
CA TYR A 316 11.13 13.92 3.08
C TYR A 316 9.87 14.32 2.31
N ILE A 317 8.72 14.30 2.99
CA ILE A 317 7.44 14.74 2.48
C ILE A 317 6.80 15.69 3.48
N SER A 318 6.29 16.82 2.98
CA SER A 318 5.47 17.76 3.74
C SER A 318 4.24 18.09 2.92
N LYS A 319 3.06 17.84 3.46
CA LYS A 319 1.75 18.13 2.84
C LYS A 319 0.92 18.93 3.82
N ASN A 320 0.38 20.04 3.37
CA ASN A 320 -0.60 20.80 4.14
C ASN A 320 -2.01 20.17 3.98
N LYS A 321 -2.91 20.45 4.92
CA LYS A 321 -4.32 20.06 4.80
C LYS A 321 -4.95 20.66 3.54
N THR A 322 -5.86 19.92 2.94
CA THR A 322 -6.84 20.51 2.03
C THR A 322 -8.11 20.85 2.82
N LEU A 323 -8.82 21.88 2.39
CA LEU A 323 -10.12 22.23 2.95
C LEU A 323 -11.14 22.27 1.81
N ARG A 324 -12.22 21.53 2.00
CA ARG A 324 -13.35 21.44 1.06
C ARG A 324 -14.65 21.73 1.81
N PRO A 325 -15.68 22.21 1.13
CA PRO A 325 -16.99 22.34 1.73
C PRO A 325 -17.47 21.05 2.37
N GLY A 326 -18.05 21.14 3.55
CA GLY A 326 -18.64 20.06 4.31
C GLY A 326 -19.86 20.57 5.07
N TYR A 327 -20.65 19.68 5.66
CA TYR A 327 -21.78 20.05 6.50
C TYR A 327 -21.32 20.83 7.73
N ASP A 328 -22.20 21.52 8.43
CA ASP A 328 -21.80 22.38 9.54
C ASP A 328 -21.20 21.59 10.72
N PHE A 329 -21.58 20.33 10.86
CA PHE A 329 -20.93 19.40 11.80
C PHE A 329 -19.57 18.87 11.30
N ARG A 330 -19.11 19.28 10.09
CA ARG A 330 -17.85 18.84 9.48
C ARG A 330 -17.10 20.00 8.79
N ARG A 331 -16.90 21.09 9.48
CA ARG A 331 -16.28 22.32 8.93
C ARG A 331 -14.82 22.15 8.48
N GLY A 332 -14.13 21.15 9.01
CA GLY A 332 -12.75 20.81 8.62
C GLY A 332 -12.63 19.72 7.56
N PHE A 333 -13.64 19.50 6.71
CA PHE A 333 -13.58 18.44 5.70
C PHE A 333 -12.41 18.63 4.72
N GLY A 334 -11.59 17.59 4.54
CA GLY A 334 -10.41 17.64 3.68
C GLY A 334 -9.40 16.53 3.99
N GLU A 335 -8.29 16.51 3.26
CA GLU A 335 -7.18 15.59 3.48
C GLU A 335 -6.32 16.03 4.67
N ALA A 336 -5.76 15.08 5.41
CA ALA A 336 -4.84 15.32 6.52
C ALA A 336 -3.53 15.97 6.05
N ALA A 337 -2.95 16.82 6.89
CA ALA A 337 -1.56 17.24 6.75
C ALA A 337 -0.60 16.10 7.14
N ILE A 338 0.56 16.08 6.50
CA ILE A 338 1.61 15.07 6.75
C ILE A 338 2.97 15.76 6.72
N ASP A 339 3.79 15.54 7.75
CA ASP A 339 5.22 15.79 7.74
C ASP A 339 5.95 14.48 8.01
N GLY A 340 6.76 14.01 7.06
CA GLY A 340 7.34 12.68 7.11
C GLY A 340 8.80 12.60 6.65
N LEU A 341 9.58 11.75 7.34
CA LEU A 341 10.95 11.38 6.97
C LEU A 341 11.05 9.88 6.84
N ASN A 342 11.51 9.41 5.68
CA ASN A 342 11.84 8.02 5.41
C ASN A 342 13.34 7.84 5.25
N LEU A 343 13.90 6.83 5.91
CA LEU A 343 15.30 6.40 5.77
C LEU A 343 15.32 4.90 5.51
N PHE A 344 15.87 4.48 4.36
CA PHE A 344 15.92 3.07 3.95
C PHE A 344 17.31 2.67 3.48
N VAL A 345 17.64 1.40 3.70
CA VAL A 345 18.86 0.77 3.22
C VAL A 345 18.54 -0.57 2.55
N ASN A 346 19.29 -0.92 1.50
CA ASN A 346 19.33 -2.25 0.91
C ASN A 346 20.79 -2.59 0.61
N ALA A 347 21.30 -3.66 1.23
CA ALA A 347 22.71 -4.04 1.11
C ALA A 347 22.86 -5.56 1.00
N ALA A 348 23.83 -5.99 0.20
CA ALA A 348 24.26 -7.37 0.12
C ALA A 348 25.78 -7.45 -0.11
N VAL A 349 26.42 -8.36 0.61
CA VAL A 349 27.88 -8.54 0.56
C VAL A 349 28.21 -10.01 0.35
N PRO A 350 28.76 -10.41 -0.82
CA PRO A 350 29.32 -11.74 -0.99
C PRO A 350 30.55 -11.95 -0.09
N VAL A 351 30.43 -12.84 0.88
CA VAL A 351 31.53 -13.24 1.79
C VAL A 351 32.38 -14.36 1.18
N SER A 352 31.79 -15.14 0.26
CA SER A 352 32.48 -16.09 -0.58
C SER A 352 31.84 -16.14 -1.97
N ASP A 353 32.33 -16.97 -2.87
CA ASP A 353 31.75 -17.15 -4.20
C ASP A 353 30.37 -17.82 -4.18
N LYS A 354 29.98 -18.42 -3.05
CA LYS A 354 28.73 -19.16 -2.87
C LYS A 354 27.84 -18.57 -1.79
N THR A 355 28.38 -17.68 -0.94
CA THR A 355 27.69 -17.20 0.26
C THR A 355 27.64 -15.67 0.26
N GLU A 356 26.46 -15.12 0.51
CA GLU A 356 26.18 -13.70 0.62
C GLU A 356 25.44 -13.41 1.92
N VAL A 357 25.84 -12.34 2.61
CA VAL A 357 25.10 -11.75 3.72
C VAL A 357 24.35 -10.53 3.20
N TYR A 358 23.10 -10.37 3.59
CA TYR A 358 22.28 -9.23 3.18
C TYR A 358 21.52 -8.64 4.35
N ALA A 359 21.19 -7.36 4.22
CA ALA A 359 20.28 -6.66 5.11
C ALA A 359 19.54 -5.55 4.34
N PHE A 360 18.25 -5.39 4.66
CA PHE A 360 17.46 -4.29 4.12
C PHE A 360 16.38 -3.86 5.11
N GLY A 361 15.91 -2.63 4.98
CA GLY A 361 14.86 -2.07 5.80
C GLY A 361 15.05 -0.59 6.03
N GLY A 362 14.35 -0.06 7.02
CA GLY A 362 14.40 1.36 7.35
C GLY A 362 13.34 1.78 8.33
N GLY A 363 13.18 3.10 8.44
CA GLY A 363 12.21 3.75 9.31
C GLY A 363 11.47 4.87 8.59
N ASN A 364 10.18 4.97 8.89
CA ASN A 364 9.31 6.09 8.60
C ASN A 364 8.95 6.78 9.91
N PHE A 365 9.14 8.08 9.96
CA PHE A 365 8.74 8.97 11.04
C PHE A 365 7.78 9.98 10.46
N ARG A 366 6.52 9.98 10.92
CA ARG A 366 5.46 10.76 10.31
C ARG A 366 4.58 11.40 11.37
N ASP A 367 4.47 12.73 11.31
CA ASP A 367 3.48 13.52 12.03
C ASP A 367 2.30 13.79 11.08
N THR A 368 1.07 13.61 11.58
CA THR A 368 -0.16 13.83 10.80
C THR A 368 -1.11 14.71 11.58
N ASP A 369 -2.00 15.41 10.86
CA ASP A 369 -2.96 16.33 11.46
C ASP A 369 -4.23 16.40 10.60
N ALA A 370 -5.36 15.87 11.12
CA ALA A 370 -6.67 15.86 10.47
C ALA A 370 -7.70 16.56 11.35
N TYR A 371 -8.74 17.13 10.74
CA TYR A 371 -9.90 17.64 11.46
C TYR A 371 -10.88 16.52 11.77
N ALA A 372 -11.40 16.48 13.02
CA ALA A 372 -12.54 15.68 13.42
C ALA A 372 -13.86 16.40 13.11
N PHE A 373 -14.96 15.88 13.62
CA PHE A 373 -16.28 16.50 13.51
C PHE A 373 -16.41 17.74 14.41
N THR A 374 -17.09 18.75 13.89
CA THR A 374 -17.31 20.04 14.58
C THR A 374 -18.23 19.89 15.79
N ARG A 375 -17.96 20.63 16.82
CA ARG A 375 -18.81 20.82 18.01
C ARG A 375 -19.44 22.20 17.94
N ASN A 376 -20.67 22.25 17.41
CA ASN A 376 -21.45 23.49 17.32
C ASN A 376 -21.98 23.92 18.68
N ASN A 377 -22.50 25.14 18.81
CA ASN A 377 -23.22 25.66 19.96
C ASN A 377 -24.73 25.73 19.64
N PRO A 378 -25.63 25.47 20.63
CA PRO A 378 -25.33 24.93 21.97
C PRO A 378 -25.23 23.40 21.94
N THR A 379 -24.36 22.85 22.79
CA THR A 379 -24.20 21.40 22.99
C THR A 379 -23.48 21.11 24.30
N GLY A 380 -23.84 20.05 25.00
CA GLY A 380 -23.12 19.59 26.19
C GLY A 380 -21.66 19.25 25.96
N ARG A 381 -21.24 19.08 24.68
CA ARG A 381 -19.88 18.74 24.27
C ARG A 381 -18.97 19.97 24.07
N ASN A 382 -19.48 21.20 24.22
CA ASN A 382 -18.72 22.45 24.17
C ASN A 382 -18.81 23.23 25.48
N VAL A 383 -17.81 24.09 25.74
CA VAL A 383 -17.77 25.07 26.83
C VAL A 383 -17.65 26.43 26.19
N VAL A 384 -18.71 27.21 26.20
CA VAL A 384 -18.85 28.49 25.46
C VAL A 384 -17.82 29.55 25.88
N SER A 385 -17.34 29.53 27.13
CA SER A 385 -16.28 30.41 27.61
C SER A 385 -14.92 30.10 26.97
N ILE A 386 -14.68 28.84 26.54
CA ILE A 386 -13.45 28.42 25.84
C ILE A 386 -13.64 28.63 24.34
N TYR A 387 -14.77 28.16 23.79
CA TYR A 387 -15.08 28.22 22.36
C TYR A 387 -16.45 28.84 22.11
N PRO A 388 -16.57 30.16 22.03
CA PRO A 388 -17.85 30.86 21.90
C PRO A 388 -18.65 30.47 20.66
N ASP A 389 -17.96 30.17 19.54
CA ASP A 389 -18.56 29.85 18.24
C ASP A 389 -18.53 28.36 17.90
N GLY A 390 -18.32 27.49 18.91
CA GLY A 390 -18.03 26.08 18.68
C GLY A 390 -16.59 25.83 18.24
N PHE A 391 -16.24 24.60 17.93
CA PHE A 391 -14.87 24.22 17.53
C PHE A 391 -14.82 22.95 16.70
N THR A 392 -13.73 22.81 15.96
CA THR A 392 -13.43 21.60 15.20
C THR A 392 -12.13 21.00 15.75
N PRO A 393 -12.22 19.90 16.53
CA PRO A 393 -11.05 19.25 17.10
C PRO A 393 -10.13 18.74 16.00
N ARG A 394 -8.84 18.62 16.31
CA ARG A 394 -7.84 18.03 15.42
C ARG A 394 -7.31 16.74 16.03
N ILE A 395 -7.44 15.65 15.27
CA ILE A 395 -6.78 14.38 15.56
C ILE A 395 -5.41 14.45 14.94
N THR A 396 -4.38 14.55 15.77
CA THR A 396 -2.99 14.51 15.31
C THR A 396 -2.35 13.19 15.74
N SER A 397 -1.42 12.66 14.97
CA SER A 397 -0.70 11.47 15.37
C SER A 397 0.78 11.53 15.07
N LYS A 398 1.56 10.81 15.89
CA LYS A 398 2.95 10.47 15.59
C LYS A 398 3.00 9.00 15.23
N ILE A 399 3.35 8.71 13.98
CA ILE A 399 3.46 7.35 13.47
C ILE A 399 4.95 7.04 13.28
N ILE A 400 5.42 5.96 13.93
CA ILE A 400 6.77 5.45 13.76
C ILE A 400 6.66 4.03 13.24
N ASP A 401 7.12 3.81 12.01
CA ASP A 401 7.09 2.51 11.35
C ASP A 401 8.50 2.09 10.97
N ASN A 402 9.00 1.01 11.59
CA ASN A 402 10.37 0.54 11.40
C ASN A 402 10.37 -0.92 10.98
N SER A 403 11.29 -1.30 10.09
CA SER A 403 11.58 -2.71 9.82
C SER A 403 13.02 -2.94 9.43
N ILE A 404 13.50 -4.13 9.75
CA ILE A 404 14.78 -4.64 9.31
C ILE A 404 14.65 -6.12 8.98
N SER A 405 15.19 -6.51 7.85
CA SER A 405 15.40 -7.90 7.46
C SER A 405 16.89 -8.14 7.29
N ALA A 406 17.42 -9.20 7.88
CA ALA A 406 18.81 -9.61 7.69
C ALA A 406 18.88 -11.12 7.50
N GLY A 407 19.82 -11.57 6.68
CA GLY A 407 19.97 -12.99 6.40
C GLY A 407 21.30 -13.35 5.76
N ILE A 408 21.51 -14.65 5.68
CA ILE A 408 22.61 -15.27 4.97
C ILE A 408 22.04 -16.26 3.98
N ARG A 409 22.46 -16.14 2.71
CA ARG A 409 22.11 -17.12 1.69
C ARG A 409 23.37 -17.74 1.10
N THR A 410 23.31 -19.04 0.88
CA THR A 410 24.43 -19.81 0.36
C THR A 410 23.97 -20.83 -0.67
N THR A 411 24.87 -21.19 -1.58
CA THR A 411 24.68 -22.31 -2.51
C THR A 411 25.66 -23.40 -2.17
N THR A 412 25.17 -24.57 -1.76
CA THR A 412 26.01 -25.73 -1.44
C THR A 412 26.66 -26.32 -2.69
N ASP A 413 27.66 -27.20 -2.52
CA ASP A 413 28.37 -27.83 -3.64
C ASP A 413 27.46 -28.68 -4.54
N ASN A 414 26.45 -29.28 -3.97
CA ASN A 414 25.44 -30.05 -4.69
C ASN A 414 24.25 -29.22 -5.22
N GLY A 415 24.37 -27.87 -5.20
CA GLY A 415 23.46 -26.93 -5.84
C GLY A 415 22.20 -26.57 -5.06
N TRP A 416 22.11 -26.91 -3.77
CA TRP A 416 21.03 -26.38 -2.92
C TRP A 416 21.30 -24.92 -2.56
N LYS A 417 20.30 -24.09 -2.75
CA LYS A 417 20.27 -22.72 -2.22
C LYS A 417 19.62 -22.79 -0.83
N VAL A 418 20.28 -22.20 0.16
CA VAL A 418 19.80 -22.12 1.55
C VAL A 418 19.75 -20.65 1.92
N ASP A 419 18.64 -20.18 2.48
CA ASP A 419 18.47 -18.81 2.98
C ASP A 419 17.95 -18.88 4.43
N LEU A 420 18.72 -18.39 5.37
CA LEU A 420 18.33 -18.18 6.76
C LEU A 420 18.18 -16.68 6.99
N SER A 421 17.00 -16.24 7.43
CA SER A 421 16.73 -14.83 7.64
C SER A 421 15.84 -14.56 8.84
N ASN A 422 15.97 -13.35 9.38
CA ASN A 422 15.07 -12.79 10.37
C ASN A 422 14.58 -11.42 9.90
N THR A 423 13.28 -11.19 10.02
CA THR A 423 12.61 -9.90 9.74
C THR A 423 11.90 -9.44 11.00
N PHE A 424 12.28 -8.27 11.50
CA PHE A 424 11.59 -7.58 12.58
C PHE A 424 10.93 -6.32 12.02
N GLY A 425 9.71 -6.04 12.44
CA GLY A 425 9.01 -4.82 12.12
C GLY A 425 8.14 -4.36 13.27
N ARG A 426 7.94 -3.04 13.37
CA ARG A 426 7.07 -2.42 14.36
C ARG A 426 6.43 -1.17 13.79
N ASN A 427 5.12 -1.07 13.95
CA ASN A 427 4.35 0.15 13.75
C ASN A 427 3.87 0.64 15.13
N ASN A 428 4.06 1.93 15.42
CA ASN A 428 3.59 2.62 16.61
C ASN A 428 2.78 3.83 16.19
N PHE A 429 1.55 3.94 16.67
CA PHE A 429 0.60 4.99 16.36
C PHE A 429 0.19 5.67 17.66
N HIS A 430 0.57 6.93 17.86
CA HIS A 430 0.33 7.69 19.07
C HIS A 430 -0.51 8.93 18.75
N TYR A 431 -1.67 9.05 19.38
CA TYR A 431 -2.62 10.12 19.17
C TYR A 431 -2.39 11.32 20.11
N TYR A 432 -2.51 12.50 19.55
CA TYR A 432 -2.57 13.77 20.27
C TYR A 432 -3.75 14.57 19.74
N ILE A 433 -4.65 15.01 20.64
CA ILE A 433 -5.84 15.75 20.23
C ILE A 433 -5.62 17.22 20.54
N LYS A 434 -5.82 18.09 19.56
CA LYS A 434 -5.55 19.53 19.65
C LYS A 434 -6.77 20.35 19.25
N GLY A 435 -6.83 21.62 19.73
CA GLY A 435 -8.00 22.47 19.48
C GLY A 435 -9.29 21.82 19.97
N THR A 436 -9.25 21.22 21.15
CA THR A 436 -10.32 20.42 21.77
C THR A 436 -10.53 20.83 23.23
N LEU A 437 -11.39 20.11 23.93
CA LEU A 437 -11.61 20.24 25.38
C LEU A 437 -12.19 18.95 25.94
N ASN A 438 -12.09 18.77 27.27
CA ASN A 438 -12.90 17.85 28.06
C ASN A 438 -14.06 18.62 28.67
N ALA A 439 -15.27 18.41 28.18
CA ALA A 439 -16.44 19.22 28.56
C ALA A 439 -16.76 19.14 30.05
N SER A 440 -16.52 17.99 30.72
CA SER A 440 -16.77 17.83 32.15
C SER A 440 -15.81 18.65 33.04
N LEU A 441 -14.62 19.04 32.54
CA LEU A 441 -13.71 19.97 33.24
C LEU A 441 -14.15 21.43 33.16
N GLN A 442 -15.13 21.75 32.33
CA GLN A 442 -15.65 23.12 32.13
C GLN A 442 -14.51 24.07 31.77
N ASP A 443 -14.47 25.28 32.38
CA ASP A 443 -13.47 26.35 32.13
C ASP A 443 -12.03 25.93 32.48
N ASN A 444 -11.83 24.87 33.25
CA ASN A 444 -10.53 24.34 33.62
C ASN A 444 -9.97 23.33 32.59
N SER A 445 -10.67 23.10 31.50
CA SER A 445 -10.21 22.12 30.52
C SER A 445 -8.98 22.58 29.75
N PRO A 446 -7.93 21.76 29.64
CA PRO A 446 -6.91 21.93 28.61
C PRO A 446 -7.51 21.88 27.19
N THR A 447 -6.80 22.44 26.22
CA THR A 447 -7.19 22.44 24.80
C THR A 447 -6.37 21.49 23.93
N SER A 448 -5.52 20.68 24.57
CA SER A 448 -4.66 19.67 23.91
C SER A 448 -4.43 18.52 24.89
N PHE A 449 -4.45 17.30 24.39
CA PHE A 449 -4.33 16.08 25.20
C PHE A 449 -3.44 15.04 24.52
N ASP A 450 -2.65 14.30 25.33
CA ASP A 450 -2.08 13.02 24.96
C ASP A 450 -3.16 11.96 25.11
N ALA A 451 -3.63 11.39 24.02
CA ALA A 451 -4.72 10.42 24.00
C ALA A 451 -4.23 8.96 24.03
N GLY A 452 -2.90 8.72 24.20
CA GLY A 452 -2.34 7.39 24.13
C GLY A 452 -2.32 6.83 22.71
N GLY A 453 -2.34 5.50 22.57
CA GLY A 453 -2.25 4.91 21.24
C GLY A 453 -2.06 3.40 21.26
N HIS A 454 -1.60 2.87 20.14
CA HIS A 454 -1.39 1.43 19.97
C HIS A 454 -0.12 1.12 19.17
N SER A 455 0.37 -0.10 19.30
CA SER A 455 1.51 -0.58 18.49
C SER A 455 1.38 -2.05 18.14
N LEU A 456 1.88 -2.42 16.96
CA LEU A 456 2.05 -3.80 16.53
C LEU A 456 3.52 -4.04 16.24
N SER A 457 4.10 -5.10 16.79
CA SER A 457 5.40 -5.59 16.39
C SER A 457 5.30 -7.03 15.89
N GLN A 458 6.12 -7.36 14.88
CA GLN A 458 6.19 -8.69 14.28
C GLN A 458 7.66 -9.09 14.13
N ASN A 459 7.97 -10.32 14.49
CA ASN A 459 9.25 -10.96 14.21
C ASN A 459 9.01 -12.25 13.43
N THR A 460 9.66 -12.41 12.29
CA THR A 460 9.52 -13.59 11.43
C THR A 460 10.91 -14.15 11.12
N MET A 461 11.14 -15.38 11.50
CA MET A 461 12.34 -16.14 11.16
C MET A 461 12.01 -17.16 10.08
N ASN A 462 12.79 -17.19 8.99
CA ASN A 462 12.62 -18.12 7.87
C ASN A 462 13.89 -18.93 7.64
N LEU A 463 13.69 -20.21 7.33
CA LEU A 463 14.74 -21.10 6.81
C LEU A 463 14.21 -21.73 5.52
N ASP A 464 14.77 -21.33 4.39
CA ASP A 464 14.31 -21.69 3.06
C ASP A 464 15.37 -22.53 2.32
N PHE A 465 14.94 -23.59 1.66
CA PHE A 465 15.76 -24.44 0.80
C PHE A 465 15.15 -24.46 -0.61
N SER A 466 15.99 -24.35 -1.64
CA SER A 466 15.54 -24.56 -3.02
C SER A 466 16.63 -25.15 -3.89
N LYS A 467 16.21 -25.95 -4.89
CA LYS A 467 17.13 -26.52 -5.89
C LYS A 467 16.42 -26.70 -7.21
N ASN A 468 17.13 -26.37 -8.27
CA ASN A 468 16.71 -26.58 -9.64
C ASN A 468 17.49 -27.74 -10.28
N TYR A 469 16.76 -28.75 -10.73
CA TYR A 469 17.28 -29.91 -11.46
C TYR A 469 17.00 -29.71 -12.94
N LYS A 470 18.06 -29.47 -13.74
CA LYS A 470 17.95 -29.20 -15.18
C LYS A 470 17.71 -30.46 -16.01
N ASP A 471 18.07 -31.60 -15.45
CA ASP A 471 18.11 -32.92 -16.15
C ASP A 471 16.86 -33.76 -15.85
N VAL A 472 15.89 -33.19 -15.10
CA VAL A 472 14.61 -33.84 -14.83
C VAL A 472 13.57 -33.25 -15.77
N LEU A 473 13.17 -34.01 -16.78
CA LEU A 473 12.32 -33.55 -17.90
C LEU A 473 12.93 -32.29 -18.55
N GLU A 474 12.15 -31.20 -18.69
CA GLU A 474 12.63 -29.92 -19.21
C GLU A 474 13.06 -28.95 -18.05
N GLY A 475 12.95 -29.41 -16.79
CA GLY A 475 13.38 -28.71 -15.58
C GLY A 475 12.47 -28.97 -14.40
N PHE A 476 13.06 -29.23 -13.23
CA PHE A 476 12.34 -29.43 -11.98
C PHE A 476 12.93 -28.53 -10.91
N ASN A 477 12.09 -27.67 -10.31
CA ASN A 477 12.45 -26.86 -9.16
C ASN A 477 11.66 -27.34 -7.94
N ILE A 478 12.37 -27.57 -6.84
CA ILE A 478 11.77 -27.88 -5.54
C ILE A 478 12.24 -26.88 -4.51
N ALA A 479 11.32 -26.43 -3.65
CA ALA A 479 11.61 -25.62 -2.50
C ALA A 479 10.81 -26.11 -1.30
N PHE A 480 11.40 -25.97 -0.11
CA PHE A 480 10.74 -26.23 1.16
C PHE A 480 11.36 -25.36 2.26
N GLY A 481 10.65 -25.17 3.34
CA GLY A 481 11.16 -24.35 4.42
C GLY A 481 10.27 -24.35 5.64
N ALA A 482 10.77 -23.63 6.64
CA ALA A 482 10.08 -23.40 7.91
C ALA A 482 10.04 -21.91 8.21
N GLU A 483 8.95 -21.48 8.85
CA GLU A 483 8.75 -20.12 9.34
C GLU A 483 8.33 -20.17 10.81
N HIS A 484 8.90 -19.29 11.62
CA HIS A 484 8.42 -18.99 12.96
C HIS A 484 8.10 -17.51 13.03
N ARG A 485 6.86 -17.16 13.42
CA ARG A 485 6.40 -15.78 13.52
C ARG A 485 5.87 -15.51 14.92
N MET A 486 6.24 -14.35 15.46
CA MET A 486 5.73 -13.80 16.72
C MET A 486 5.15 -12.42 16.44
N GLU A 487 3.98 -12.13 17.01
CA GLU A 487 3.30 -10.85 16.94
C GLU A 487 2.98 -10.37 18.35
N ASN A 488 3.04 -9.06 18.57
CA ASN A 488 2.64 -8.44 19.82
C ASN A 488 1.88 -7.15 19.53
N PHE A 489 0.64 -7.07 19.99
CA PHE A 489 -0.22 -5.90 19.91
C PHE A 489 -0.36 -5.26 21.28
N LYS A 490 -0.27 -3.93 21.32
CA LYS A 490 -0.38 -3.14 22.54
C LYS A 490 -1.30 -1.96 22.31
N ILE A 491 -2.10 -1.66 23.35
CA ILE A 491 -2.74 -0.37 23.56
C ILE A 491 -2.13 0.23 24.81
N PHE A 492 -1.81 1.51 24.78
CA PHE A 492 -1.28 2.25 25.95
C PHE A 492 -2.14 3.47 26.20
N ALA A 493 -2.36 3.75 27.51
CA ALA A 493 -3.25 4.81 27.97
C ALA A 493 -2.70 6.22 27.64
N GLY A 494 -3.61 7.16 27.45
CA GLY A 494 -3.35 8.59 27.43
C GLY A 494 -3.29 9.21 28.82
N GLU A 495 -3.19 10.53 28.86
CA GLU A 495 -3.29 11.27 30.11
C GLU A 495 -4.74 11.26 30.65
N GLU A 496 -4.91 11.35 31.97
CA GLU A 496 -6.22 11.18 32.64
C GLU A 496 -7.31 12.10 32.06
N ALA A 497 -7.00 13.34 31.83
CA ALA A 497 -7.96 14.31 31.31
C ALA A 497 -8.41 14.01 29.87
N SER A 498 -7.68 13.16 29.13
CA SER A 498 -8.05 12.75 27.77
C SER A 498 -9.21 11.74 27.73
N TYR A 499 -9.46 11.01 28.83
CA TYR A 499 -10.50 9.97 28.88
C TYR A 499 -11.46 10.07 30.08
N ALA A 500 -11.07 10.73 31.19
CA ALA A 500 -11.86 10.73 32.41
C ALA A 500 -13.03 11.72 32.34
N THR A 501 -14.13 11.37 33.01
CA THR A 501 -15.22 12.28 33.32
C THR A 501 -15.01 12.90 34.71
N TYR A 502 -15.26 14.20 34.86
CA TYR A 502 -15.08 14.92 36.11
C TYR A 502 -16.43 15.42 36.65
N ASP A 503 -16.57 15.43 37.98
CA ASP A 503 -17.77 15.96 38.68
C ASP A 503 -17.69 17.50 38.80
N VAL A 504 -18.76 18.11 39.32
CA VAL A 504 -18.86 19.57 39.54
C VAL A 504 -17.76 20.14 40.45
N ASN A 505 -17.06 19.31 41.21
CA ASN A 505 -15.96 19.66 42.10
C ASN A 505 -14.59 19.47 41.44
N GLY A 506 -14.53 18.98 40.20
CA GLY A 506 -13.30 18.67 39.48
C GLY A 506 -12.65 17.36 39.91
N ALA A 507 -13.33 16.47 40.58
CA ALA A 507 -12.87 15.14 40.92
C ALA A 507 -13.28 14.13 39.83
N VAL A 508 -12.42 13.13 39.55
CA VAL A 508 -12.78 12.04 38.60
C VAL A 508 -14.02 11.31 39.10
N VAL A 509 -14.98 11.13 38.21
CA VAL A 509 -16.20 10.35 38.49
C VAL A 509 -15.85 8.86 38.54
N THR A 510 -15.94 8.31 39.73
CA THR A 510 -15.81 6.86 39.99
C THR A 510 -17.14 6.20 40.32
N ASN A 511 -18.12 7.00 40.79
CA ASN A 511 -19.48 6.53 41.04
C ASN A 511 -20.51 7.59 40.57
N PRO A 512 -21.08 7.41 39.37
CA PRO A 512 -22.03 8.35 38.80
C PRO A 512 -23.37 8.49 39.60
N LEU A 513 -23.65 7.56 40.55
CA LEU A 513 -24.85 7.65 41.42
C LEU A 513 -24.67 8.64 42.57
N THR A 514 -23.45 9.00 42.95
CA THR A 514 -23.11 9.86 44.07
C THR A 514 -22.37 11.13 43.70
N GLN A 515 -21.81 11.19 42.52
CA GLN A 515 -21.07 12.35 41.98
C GLN A 515 -21.88 13.02 40.87
N THR A 516 -22.02 14.33 40.94
CA THR A 516 -22.81 15.09 39.98
C THR A 516 -21.90 15.52 38.80
N ILE A 517 -22.23 15.06 37.59
CA ILE A 517 -21.59 15.50 36.37
C ILE A 517 -22.13 16.89 36.01
N PRO A 518 -21.27 17.84 35.57
CA PRO A 518 -21.74 19.15 35.09
C PRO A 518 -22.69 19.00 33.88
N THR A 519 -23.65 19.89 33.77
CA THR A 519 -24.58 19.98 32.65
C THR A 519 -24.39 21.26 31.86
N ASP A 520 -24.75 21.24 30.60
CA ASP A 520 -24.84 22.45 29.80
C ASP A 520 -25.98 23.33 30.26
N PRO A 521 -25.77 24.64 30.57
CA PRO A 521 -26.77 25.51 31.09
C PRO A 521 -27.91 25.85 30.12
N ILE A 522 -27.70 25.59 28.81
CA ILE A 522 -28.71 25.91 27.76
C ILE A 522 -29.52 24.67 27.42
N THR A 523 -28.86 23.55 27.15
CA THR A 523 -29.52 22.30 26.70
C THR A 523 -29.92 21.41 27.88
N GLY A 524 -29.23 21.54 29.03
CA GLY A 524 -29.40 20.63 30.16
C GLY A 524 -28.69 19.30 30.04
N ASP A 525 -27.99 19.07 28.91
CA ASP A 525 -27.28 17.82 28.65
C ASP A 525 -26.08 17.65 29.58
N ALA A 526 -25.85 16.41 30.03
CA ALA A 526 -24.62 16.08 30.77
C ALA A 526 -23.38 16.36 29.93
N ARG A 527 -22.36 16.97 30.53
CA ARG A 527 -21.06 17.23 29.86
C ARG A 527 -20.22 15.95 29.85
N PRO A 528 -19.95 15.34 28.68
CA PRO A 528 -19.17 14.12 28.61
C PRO A 528 -17.73 14.36 29.03
N GLY A 529 -17.08 13.32 29.55
CA GLY A 529 -15.66 13.26 29.80
C GLY A 529 -14.86 13.02 28.55
N GLY A 530 -13.54 13.07 28.68
CA GLY A 530 -12.58 12.85 27.63
C GLY A 530 -12.45 13.96 26.62
N SER A 531 -11.39 13.93 25.83
CA SER A 531 -11.15 14.88 24.74
C SER A 531 -12.17 14.72 23.61
N GLN A 532 -12.72 15.84 23.13
CA GLN A 532 -13.63 15.82 21.99
C GLN A 532 -12.87 15.59 20.68
N GLY A 533 -13.46 14.83 19.76
CA GLY A 533 -12.86 14.40 18.51
C GLY A 533 -12.38 12.95 18.57
N PHE A 534 -11.55 12.63 19.53
CA PHE A 534 -11.12 11.28 19.84
C PHE A 534 -10.82 11.18 21.33
N PRO A 535 -11.57 10.39 22.10
CA PRO A 535 -11.30 10.19 23.51
C PRO A 535 -10.03 9.38 23.71
N GLY A 536 -9.24 9.74 24.74
CA GLY A 536 -8.01 8.98 25.03
C GLY A 536 -8.29 7.57 25.52
N TYR A 537 -7.34 6.68 25.29
CA TYR A 537 -7.36 5.35 25.89
C TYR A 537 -7.18 5.45 27.39
N SER A 538 -8.10 4.84 28.14
CA SER A 538 -8.02 4.73 29.59
C SER A 538 -7.13 3.58 30.03
N PRO A 539 -6.72 3.48 31.31
CA PRO A 539 -6.02 2.31 31.85
C PRO A 539 -6.77 0.99 31.68
N SER A 540 -8.11 1.02 31.59
CA SER A 540 -8.94 -0.18 31.33
C SER A 540 -8.87 -0.64 29.85
N ASN A 541 -8.39 0.21 28.94
CA ASN A 541 -8.19 -0.15 27.54
C ASN A 541 -6.80 -0.77 27.28
N VAL A 542 -5.89 -0.72 28.26
CA VAL A 542 -4.51 -1.19 28.07
C VAL A 542 -4.45 -2.68 27.74
N VAL A 543 -3.72 -3.01 26.69
CA VAL A 543 -3.53 -4.36 26.16
C VAL A 543 -2.04 -4.61 25.90
N ASP A 544 -1.56 -5.82 26.19
CA ASP A 544 -0.22 -6.32 25.78
C ASP A 544 -0.33 -7.80 25.47
N GLU A 545 -0.78 -8.12 24.24
CA GLU A 545 -1.12 -9.47 23.84
C GLU A 545 -0.21 -9.99 22.73
N LYS A 546 0.13 -11.27 22.82
CA LYS A 546 1.10 -11.92 21.93
C LYS A 546 0.51 -13.15 21.26
N ARG A 547 0.94 -13.38 20.04
CA ARG A 547 0.66 -14.58 19.27
C ARG A 547 1.93 -15.13 18.66
N ALA A 548 2.02 -16.47 18.58
CA ALA A 548 3.08 -17.15 17.87
C ALA A 548 2.51 -18.18 16.89
N SER A 549 3.20 -18.37 15.77
CA SER A 549 2.89 -19.42 14.81
C SER A 549 4.15 -20.08 14.29
N VAL A 550 4.02 -21.35 13.90
CA VAL A 550 5.04 -22.14 13.21
C VAL A 550 4.43 -22.68 11.93
N ALA A 551 5.18 -22.58 10.84
CA ALA A 551 4.76 -23.08 9.55
C ALA A 551 5.82 -23.94 8.87
N LEU A 552 5.37 -24.95 8.13
CA LEU A 552 6.17 -25.77 7.21
C LEU A 552 5.55 -25.71 5.82
N TYR A 553 6.37 -25.58 4.79
CA TYR A 553 5.88 -25.56 3.42
C TYR A 553 6.76 -26.35 2.46
N THR A 554 6.16 -26.78 1.36
CA THR A 554 6.87 -27.30 0.19
C THR A 554 6.22 -26.76 -1.09
N ASP A 555 7.05 -26.48 -2.09
CA ASP A 555 6.66 -25.96 -3.40
C ASP A 555 7.46 -26.74 -4.47
N ALA A 556 6.78 -27.25 -5.47
CA ALA A 556 7.39 -27.98 -6.57
C ALA A 556 6.87 -27.43 -7.89
N GLU A 557 7.78 -27.16 -8.82
CA GLU A 557 7.51 -26.65 -10.15
C GLU A 557 8.21 -27.54 -11.19
N LEU A 558 7.47 -28.07 -12.15
CA LEU A 558 7.94 -29.05 -13.13
C LEU A 558 7.60 -28.60 -14.55
N ASP A 559 8.61 -28.33 -15.36
CA ASP A 559 8.48 -28.22 -16.81
C ASP A 559 8.39 -29.65 -17.40
N ILE A 560 7.16 -30.19 -17.55
CA ILE A 560 6.94 -31.54 -18.06
C ILE A 560 7.41 -31.65 -19.51
N THR A 561 7.14 -30.62 -20.30
CA THR A 561 7.61 -30.44 -21.66
C THR A 561 7.98 -28.97 -21.89
N LYS A 562 8.60 -28.63 -23.02
CA LYS A 562 8.83 -27.24 -23.43
C LYS A 562 7.54 -26.38 -23.48
N LYS A 563 6.37 -27.04 -23.54
CA LYS A 563 5.07 -26.38 -23.61
C LYS A 563 4.29 -26.41 -22.31
N LEU A 564 4.43 -27.44 -21.49
CA LEU A 564 3.61 -27.67 -20.30
C LEU A 564 4.44 -27.52 -19.02
N LEU A 565 4.06 -26.55 -18.21
CA LEU A 565 4.51 -26.34 -16.84
C LEU A 565 3.40 -26.67 -15.87
N VAL A 566 3.71 -27.36 -14.79
CA VAL A 566 2.83 -27.56 -13.63
C VAL A 566 3.55 -27.17 -12.35
N SER A 567 2.82 -26.64 -11.39
CA SER A 567 3.34 -26.34 -10.05
C SER A 567 2.33 -26.74 -8.98
N ALA A 568 2.84 -27.19 -7.83
CA ALA A 568 2.05 -27.52 -6.66
C ALA A 568 2.76 -27.04 -5.39
N ALA A 569 1.99 -26.47 -4.47
CA ALA A 569 2.50 -26.04 -3.16
C ALA A 569 1.55 -26.49 -2.05
N VAL A 570 2.13 -26.82 -0.89
CA VAL A 570 1.39 -27.15 0.34
C VAL A 570 2.07 -26.46 1.50
N ARG A 571 1.27 -25.90 2.42
CA ARG A 571 1.72 -25.25 3.64
C ARG A 571 0.82 -25.61 4.81
N PHE A 572 1.44 -26.05 5.87
CA PHE A 572 0.84 -26.24 7.20
C PHE A 572 1.29 -25.12 8.11
N GLU A 573 0.35 -24.50 8.83
CA GLU A 573 0.62 -23.53 9.89
C GLU A 573 -0.14 -23.88 11.15
N ASN A 574 0.50 -23.65 12.31
CA ASN A 574 -0.13 -23.80 13.63
C ASN A 574 0.06 -22.51 14.43
N TYR A 575 -1.04 -21.97 14.92
CA TYR A 575 -1.13 -20.79 15.76
C TYR A 575 -1.51 -21.20 17.19
N ASN A 576 -0.99 -20.47 18.16
CA ASN A 576 -1.23 -20.77 19.58
C ASN A 576 -2.60 -20.32 20.09
N ASP A 577 -3.36 -19.53 19.31
CA ASP A 577 -4.66 -18.95 19.70
C ASP A 577 -5.88 -19.62 19.03
N PHE A 578 -5.85 -19.90 17.73
CA PHE A 578 -7.00 -20.47 17.00
C PHE A 578 -6.73 -21.84 16.35
N GLY A 579 -5.47 -22.35 16.37
CA GLY A 579 -5.16 -23.71 15.94
C GLY A 579 -4.46 -23.80 14.59
N SER A 580 -4.70 -24.87 13.84
CA SER A 580 -3.90 -25.25 12.66
C SER A 580 -4.66 -25.07 11.36
N THR A 581 -3.94 -24.72 10.30
CA THR A 581 -4.46 -24.66 8.94
C THR A 581 -3.59 -25.43 7.96
N LEU A 582 -4.20 -25.97 6.91
CA LEU A 582 -3.52 -26.64 5.81
C LEU A 582 -4.00 -26.03 4.49
N ASN A 583 -3.07 -25.47 3.70
CA ASN A 583 -3.37 -24.80 2.46
C ASN A 583 -2.60 -25.43 1.30
N GLY A 584 -3.28 -25.56 0.14
CA GLY A 584 -2.71 -26.11 -1.08
C GLY A 584 -2.91 -25.19 -2.28
N LYS A 585 -2.03 -25.32 -3.25
CA LYS A 585 -2.11 -24.63 -4.53
C LYS A 585 -1.68 -25.56 -5.65
N PHE A 586 -2.41 -25.51 -6.76
CA PHE A 586 -2.02 -26.10 -8.02
C PHE A 586 -2.12 -25.06 -9.13
N ALA A 587 -1.09 -24.95 -9.97
CA ALA A 587 -1.12 -24.03 -11.10
C ALA A 587 -0.46 -24.66 -12.33
N THR A 588 -0.88 -24.25 -13.51
CA THR A 588 -0.37 -24.75 -14.78
C THR A 588 -0.26 -23.66 -15.83
N ARG A 589 0.71 -23.77 -16.70
CA ARG A 589 0.85 -22.97 -17.91
C ARG A 589 1.05 -23.88 -19.11
N TYR A 590 0.26 -23.66 -20.18
CA TYR A 590 0.39 -24.34 -21.46
C TYR A 590 0.78 -23.34 -22.55
N LYS A 591 1.97 -23.53 -23.13
CA LYS A 591 2.48 -22.74 -24.24
C LYS A 591 1.87 -23.25 -25.55
N VAL A 592 0.80 -22.61 -26.01
CA VAL A 592 0.13 -22.96 -27.29
C VAL A 592 1.06 -22.67 -28.47
N SER A 593 1.73 -21.50 -28.42
CA SER A 593 2.76 -21.07 -29.36
C SER A 593 3.80 -20.19 -28.66
N ASP A 594 4.85 -19.77 -29.35
CA ASP A 594 5.86 -18.84 -28.80
C ASP A 594 5.27 -17.46 -28.45
N LYS A 595 4.09 -17.16 -28.98
CA LYS A 595 3.40 -15.87 -28.81
C LYS A 595 2.17 -15.95 -27.92
N PHE A 596 1.72 -17.14 -27.53
CA PHE A 596 0.48 -17.30 -26.79
C PHE A 596 0.56 -18.42 -25.75
N ASN A 597 0.29 -18.07 -24.49
CA ASN A 597 0.26 -19.00 -23.37
C ASN A 597 -1.11 -18.96 -22.68
N LEU A 598 -1.62 -20.12 -22.30
CA LEU A 598 -2.74 -20.29 -21.37
C LEU A 598 -2.19 -20.60 -19.98
N ARG A 599 -2.87 -20.13 -18.95
CA ARG A 599 -2.53 -20.42 -17.55
C ARG A 599 -3.77 -20.56 -16.70
N GLY A 600 -3.67 -21.32 -15.62
CA GLY A 600 -4.75 -21.47 -14.67
C GLY A 600 -4.26 -21.97 -13.33
N SER A 601 -4.96 -21.59 -12.25
CA SER A 601 -4.64 -22.02 -10.91
C SER A 601 -5.89 -22.27 -10.07
N VAL A 602 -5.70 -23.11 -9.05
CA VAL A 602 -6.66 -23.29 -7.96
C VAL A 602 -5.86 -23.31 -6.65
N SER A 603 -6.34 -22.61 -5.61
CA SER A 603 -5.68 -22.60 -4.31
C SER A 603 -6.68 -22.44 -3.17
N THR A 604 -6.30 -22.94 -1.98
CA THR A 604 -6.91 -22.55 -0.73
C THR A 604 -6.09 -21.45 -0.07
N GLY A 605 -6.71 -20.64 0.75
CA GLY A 605 -6.08 -19.59 1.50
C GLY A 605 -6.75 -19.38 2.85
N PHE A 606 -6.10 -18.64 3.72
CA PHE A 606 -6.66 -18.24 5.00
C PHE A 606 -6.09 -16.90 5.45
N ARG A 607 -6.79 -16.29 6.42
CA ARG A 607 -6.29 -15.14 7.17
C ARG A 607 -6.57 -15.35 8.66
N ALA A 608 -5.53 -15.23 9.47
CA ALA A 608 -5.67 -15.16 10.91
C ALA A 608 -6.38 -13.86 11.31
N PRO A 609 -7.28 -13.85 12.30
CA PRO A 609 -7.77 -12.61 12.88
C PRO A 609 -6.59 -11.73 13.28
N SER A 610 -6.60 -10.43 12.99
CA SER A 610 -5.53 -9.58 13.52
C SER A 610 -5.66 -9.45 15.05
N LEU A 611 -4.53 -9.28 15.75
CA LEU A 611 -4.58 -9.06 17.21
C LEU A 611 -5.38 -7.80 17.54
N ALA A 612 -5.38 -6.80 16.66
CA ALA A 612 -6.22 -5.61 16.82
C ALA A 612 -7.72 -5.98 16.74
N GLN A 613 -8.16 -6.83 15.81
CA GLN A 613 -9.58 -7.26 15.75
C GLN A 613 -10.02 -8.05 16.98
N VAL A 614 -9.09 -8.78 17.63
CA VAL A 614 -9.40 -9.56 18.82
C VAL A 614 -9.45 -8.70 20.08
N TYR A 615 -8.51 -7.75 20.23
CA TYR A 615 -8.22 -7.08 21.51
C TYR A 615 -8.47 -5.58 21.52
N TYR A 616 -8.85 -4.96 20.40
CA TYR A 616 -9.10 -3.52 20.38
C TYR A 616 -10.29 -3.19 21.28
N ASN A 617 -10.13 -2.16 22.10
CA ASN A 617 -11.09 -1.75 23.11
C ASN A 617 -11.08 -0.21 23.19
N LEU A 618 -12.16 0.42 22.79
CA LEU A 618 -12.31 1.88 22.84
C LEU A 618 -13.78 2.26 22.88
N SER A 619 -14.13 3.26 23.70
CA SER A 619 -15.39 3.97 23.54
C SER A 619 -15.16 5.20 22.67
N PHE A 620 -16.05 5.47 21.73
CA PHE A 620 -16.00 6.61 20.83
C PHE A 620 -17.39 7.21 20.62
N THR A 621 -17.43 8.49 20.22
CA THR A 621 -18.68 9.14 19.88
C THR A 621 -18.97 9.02 18.41
N ASN A 622 -20.16 8.58 18.06
CA ASN A 622 -20.68 8.62 16.69
C ASN A 622 -21.74 9.70 16.54
N PHE A 623 -21.92 10.22 15.33
CA PHE A 623 -22.93 11.22 14.99
C PHE A 623 -23.91 10.62 13.98
N SER A 624 -25.22 10.82 14.25
CA SER A 624 -26.29 10.41 13.37
C SER A 624 -27.34 11.52 13.28
N SER A 625 -28.40 11.30 12.51
CA SER A 625 -29.55 12.20 12.47
C SER A 625 -30.20 12.44 13.83
N SER A 626 -30.15 11.45 14.73
CA SER A 626 -30.66 11.55 16.12
C SER A 626 -29.67 12.27 17.08
N GLY A 627 -28.46 12.64 16.61
CA GLY A 627 -27.46 13.33 17.42
C GLY A 627 -26.21 12.50 17.69
N ALA A 628 -25.48 12.88 18.74
CA ALA A 628 -24.25 12.17 19.15
C ALA A 628 -24.61 11.04 20.13
N SER A 629 -24.05 9.85 19.91
CA SER A 629 -24.15 8.68 20.77
C SER A 629 -22.78 8.10 21.09
N ASP A 630 -22.61 7.54 22.29
CA ASP A 630 -21.34 6.90 22.68
C ASP A 630 -21.43 5.39 22.48
N ILE A 631 -20.42 4.87 21.77
CA ILE A 631 -20.34 3.50 21.31
C ILE A 631 -19.14 2.82 21.91
N LEU A 632 -19.30 1.61 22.46
CA LEU A 632 -18.21 0.73 22.87
C LEU A 632 -17.84 -0.22 21.75
N LEU A 633 -16.63 -0.11 21.23
CA LEU A 633 -16.01 -1.21 20.49
C LEU A 633 -15.40 -2.19 21.51
N SER A 634 -16.08 -3.32 21.66
CA SER A 634 -15.73 -4.29 22.71
C SER A 634 -14.76 -5.35 22.18
N PRO A 635 -13.68 -5.68 22.94
CA PRO A 635 -12.80 -6.77 22.57
C PRO A 635 -13.56 -8.08 22.38
N ASN A 636 -13.18 -8.85 21.37
CA ASN A 636 -13.87 -10.10 21.05
C ASN A 636 -13.87 -11.13 22.20
N ASN A 637 -12.90 -11.07 23.10
CA ASN A 637 -12.78 -11.94 24.26
C ASN A 637 -13.41 -11.39 25.55
N SER A 638 -14.10 -10.24 25.50
CA SER A 638 -14.66 -9.59 26.68
C SER A 638 -15.95 -10.27 27.18
N PRO A 639 -16.29 -10.13 28.50
CA PRO A 639 -17.56 -10.57 29.03
C PRO A 639 -18.79 -9.91 28.36
N VAL A 640 -18.65 -8.65 27.93
CA VAL A 640 -19.69 -7.91 27.21
C VAL A 640 -19.99 -8.60 25.88
N THR A 641 -18.97 -8.89 25.09
CA THR A 641 -19.08 -9.60 23.81
C THR A 641 -19.75 -10.97 24.00
N GLN A 642 -19.37 -11.68 25.04
CA GLN A 642 -19.97 -13.00 25.37
C GLN A 642 -21.45 -12.87 25.79
N ALA A 643 -21.82 -11.82 26.54
CA ALA A 643 -23.20 -11.56 26.94
C ALA A 643 -24.13 -11.31 25.72
N PHE A 644 -23.61 -10.73 24.65
CA PHE A 644 -24.32 -10.60 23.38
C PHE A 644 -24.34 -11.91 22.55
N GLY A 645 -23.75 -13.00 23.04
CA GLY A 645 -23.70 -14.29 22.33
C GLY A 645 -22.69 -14.34 21.15
N ILE A 646 -21.77 -13.37 21.08
CA ILE A 646 -20.74 -13.30 20.03
C ILE A 646 -19.63 -14.33 20.33
N SER A 647 -19.31 -15.16 19.35
CA SER A 647 -18.27 -16.19 19.45
C SER A 647 -16.88 -15.60 19.29
N LYS A 648 -15.86 -16.33 19.80
CA LYS A 648 -14.45 -16.00 19.55
C LYS A 648 -14.13 -16.02 18.05
N LEU A 649 -13.27 -15.11 17.63
CA LEU A 649 -12.81 -15.06 16.25
C LEU A 649 -11.95 -16.28 15.87
N ASN A 650 -12.24 -16.82 14.70
CA ASN A 650 -11.48 -17.86 14.02
C ASN A 650 -10.90 -17.32 12.72
N GLU A 651 -10.07 -18.13 12.05
CA GLU A 651 -9.51 -17.78 10.74
C GLU A 651 -10.60 -17.65 9.66
N GLU A 652 -10.41 -16.69 8.75
CA GLU A 652 -11.12 -16.69 7.46
C GLU A 652 -10.55 -17.76 6.55
N LYS A 653 -11.39 -18.45 5.78
CA LYS A 653 -11.00 -19.48 4.82
C LYS A 653 -11.36 -19.09 3.41
N ALA A 654 -10.42 -19.22 2.49
CA ALA A 654 -10.63 -18.85 1.10
C ALA A 654 -10.39 -20.02 0.13
N VAL A 655 -11.14 -20.00 -0.97
CA VAL A 655 -10.88 -20.80 -2.16
C VAL A 655 -10.79 -19.87 -3.35
N ASN A 656 -9.67 -19.94 -4.07
CA ASN A 656 -9.36 -19.13 -5.23
C ASN A 656 -9.25 -20.00 -6.48
N ALA A 657 -9.75 -19.50 -7.60
CA ALA A 657 -9.54 -20.07 -8.92
C ALA A 657 -9.23 -18.96 -9.93
N SER A 658 -8.29 -19.19 -10.82
CA SER A 658 -7.98 -18.27 -11.92
C SER A 658 -7.75 -19.02 -13.25
N LEU A 659 -8.11 -18.33 -14.35
CA LEU A 659 -7.88 -18.79 -15.70
C LEU A 659 -7.55 -17.59 -16.57
N GLY A 660 -6.46 -17.65 -17.32
CA GLY A 660 -6.03 -16.53 -18.13
C GLY A 660 -5.13 -16.89 -19.29
N PHE A 661 -4.73 -15.88 -20.03
CA PHE A 661 -3.74 -16.00 -21.10
C PHE A 661 -2.79 -14.81 -21.15
N THR A 662 -1.63 -15.06 -21.73
CA THR A 662 -0.68 -14.02 -22.15
C THR A 662 -0.41 -14.16 -23.65
N ALA A 663 -0.37 -13.02 -24.33
CA ALA A 663 -0.06 -12.96 -25.75
C ALA A 663 0.95 -11.86 -26.06
N SER A 664 1.85 -12.11 -27.04
CA SER A 664 2.87 -11.13 -27.48
C SER A 664 2.98 -11.17 -29.00
N PHE A 665 2.64 -10.06 -29.66
CA PHE A 665 2.63 -9.92 -31.10
C PHE A 665 3.43 -8.68 -31.51
N GLY A 666 4.75 -8.84 -31.68
CA GLY A 666 5.65 -7.74 -32.00
C GLY A 666 5.64 -6.65 -30.90
N ASP A 667 5.16 -5.45 -31.24
CA ASP A 667 5.10 -4.30 -30.33
C ASP A 667 3.90 -4.36 -29.34
N PHE A 668 3.03 -5.37 -29.42
CA PHE A 668 1.82 -5.50 -28.62
C PHE A 668 1.88 -6.69 -27.67
N THR A 669 1.50 -6.47 -26.40
CA THR A 669 1.33 -7.52 -25.40
C THR A 669 -0.07 -7.46 -24.78
N ALA A 670 -0.62 -8.61 -24.46
CA ALA A 670 -1.91 -8.76 -23.81
C ALA A 670 -1.83 -9.76 -22.67
N THR A 671 -2.42 -9.41 -21.54
CA THR A 671 -2.64 -10.30 -20.41
C THR A 671 -4.10 -10.16 -19.99
N VAL A 672 -4.79 -11.28 -19.87
CA VAL A 672 -6.19 -11.33 -19.42
C VAL A 672 -6.34 -12.48 -18.45
N ASP A 673 -6.89 -12.22 -17.26
CA ASP A 673 -7.05 -13.19 -16.19
C ASP A 673 -8.44 -13.06 -15.56
N ALA A 674 -9.27 -14.07 -15.70
CA ALA A 674 -10.51 -14.23 -14.95
C ALA A 674 -10.20 -14.88 -13.59
N TYR A 675 -10.92 -14.47 -12.56
CA TYR A 675 -10.73 -14.98 -11.21
C TYR A 675 -12.04 -15.15 -10.46
N SER A 676 -12.01 -16.06 -9.46
CA SER A 676 -13.07 -16.25 -8.49
C SER A 676 -12.44 -16.49 -7.12
N ILE A 677 -12.89 -15.74 -6.12
CA ILE A 677 -12.43 -15.81 -4.73
C ILE A 677 -13.67 -16.02 -3.85
N LYS A 678 -13.74 -17.11 -3.10
CA LYS A 678 -14.78 -17.34 -2.10
C LYS A 678 -14.15 -17.30 -0.72
N VAL A 679 -14.67 -16.48 0.17
CA VAL A 679 -14.21 -16.36 1.56
C VAL A 679 -15.35 -16.78 2.46
N LYS A 680 -15.10 -17.76 3.30
CA LYS A 680 -15.98 -18.17 4.40
C LYS A 680 -15.51 -17.57 5.71
N ASP A 681 -16.46 -17.35 6.60
CA ASP A 681 -16.20 -16.84 7.95
C ASP A 681 -15.42 -15.52 7.93
N ARG A 682 -15.72 -14.64 6.94
CA ARG A 682 -15.06 -13.33 6.80
C ARG A 682 -15.30 -12.52 8.06
N ILE A 683 -14.20 -11.95 8.58
CA ILE A 683 -14.25 -11.08 9.75
C ILE A 683 -14.74 -9.69 9.31
N VAL A 684 -15.84 -9.26 9.92
CA VAL A 684 -16.48 -7.97 9.67
C VAL A 684 -16.76 -7.26 10.99
N LEU A 685 -16.97 -5.95 10.91
CA LEU A 685 -17.46 -5.14 12.01
C LEU A 685 -19.00 -5.14 11.97
N THR A 686 -19.65 -5.38 13.10
CA THR A 686 -21.11 -5.40 13.18
C THR A 686 -21.73 -4.01 13.05
N GLY A 687 -23.04 -3.92 12.94
CA GLY A 687 -23.81 -2.73 13.28
C GLY A 687 -23.80 -2.46 14.79
N TYR A 688 -24.68 -1.59 15.25
CA TYR A 688 -24.73 -1.13 16.63
C TYR A 688 -25.80 -1.88 17.43
N PHE A 689 -25.37 -2.53 18.52
CA PHE A 689 -26.25 -3.22 19.47
C PHE A 689 -26.57 -2.27 20.62
N ASP A 690 -27.86 -2.18 21.02
CA ASP A 690 -28.23 -1.44 22.22
C ASP A 690 -27.50 -1.99 23.46
N ALA A 691 -26.70 -1.14 24.08
CA ALA A 691 -25.89 -1.47 25.26
C ALA A 691 -26.40 -0.71 26.52
N SER A 692 -27.47 0.08 26.42
CA SER A 692 -27.99 0.94 27.50
C SER A 692 -28.33 0.17 28.77
N SER A 693 -28.83 -1.07 28.61
CA SER A 693 -29.23 -1.94 29.74
C SER A 693 -28.05 -2.58 30.50
N PHE A 694 -26.82 -2.49 29.99
CA PHE A 694 -25.64 -3.13 30.61
C PHE A 694 -24.92 -2.26 31.64
N GLY A 695 -25.31 -1.00 31.82
CA GLY A 695 -24.72 -0.09 32.80
C GLY A 695 -23.26 0.28 32.49
N LEU A 696 -22.87 0.28 31.21
CA LEU A 696 -21.51 0.52 30.72
C LEU A 696 -21.20 2.02 30.50
N GLY A 697 -22.22 2.89 30.63
CA GLY A 697 -22.12 4.32 30.34
C GLY A 697 -21.96 4.64 28.86
N VAL A 698 -22.41 3.71 27.99
CA VAL A 698 -22.46 3.86 26.54
C VAL A 698 -23.86 3.47 26.04
N ASP A 699 -24.24 4.06 24.90
CA ASP A 699 -25.58 3.83 24.30
C ASP A 699 -25.58 2.51 23.51
N SER A 700 -24.50 2.21 22.83
CA SER A 700 -24.41 1.07 21.94
C SER A 700 -23.07 0.35 22.05
N ALA A 701 -23.00 -0.89 21.55
CA ALA A 701 -21.78 -1.68 21.43
C ALA A 701 -21.63 -2.22 20.00
N GLN A 702 -20.39 -2.38 19.58
CA GLN A 702 -20.01 -2.90 18.27
C GLN A 702 -18.93 -3.97 18.44
N PHE A 703 -18.90 -4.97 17.54
CA PHE A 703 -18.06 -6.17 17.70
C PHE A 703 -17.42 -6.58 16.38
N PHE A 704 -16.24 -7.23 16.47
CA PHE A 704 -15.69 -8.01 15.38
C PHE A 704 -16.21 -9.44 15.43
N VAL A 705 -16.67 -9.95 14.28
CA VAL A 705 -17.32 -11.26 14.15
C VAL A 705 -16.89 -11.97 12.87
N ASN A 706 -16.88 -13.31 12.87
CA ASN A 706 -16.84 -14.10 11.61
C ASN A 706 -18.23 -14.06 10.97
N GLY A 707 -18.63 -12.89 10.48
CA GLY A 707 -20.01 -12.51 10.24
C GLY A 707 -20.54 -12.79 8.84
N ALA A 708 -19.68 -13.03 7.84
CA ALA A 708 -20.15 -13.14 6.47
C ALA A 708 -19.38 -14.18 5.63
N ASP A 709 -20.09 -14.83 4.71
CA ASP A 709 -19.50 -15.54 3.59
C ASP A 709 -19.62 -14.66 2.34
N THR A 710 -18.53 -14.49 1.61
CA THR A 710 -18.50 -13.63 0.42
C THR A 710 -17.95 -14.36 -0.79
N SER A 711 -18.44 -13.99 -1.98
CA SER A 711 -17.85 -14.39 -3.25
C SER A 711 -17.51 -13.16 -4.09
N THR A 712 -16.32 -13.19 -4.67
CA THR A 712 -15.82 -12.14 -5.57
C THR A 712 -15.40 -12.79 -6.88
N SER A 713 -15.90 -12.30 -8.00
CA SER A 713 -15.49 -12.75 -9.33
C SER A 713 -15.15 -11.56 -10.22
N GLY A 714 -14.22 -11.74 -11.14
CA GLY A 714 -13.82 -10.62 -11.98
C GLY A 714 -12.86 -10.97 -13.10
N LEU A 715 -12.45 -9.92 -13.79
CA LEU A 715 -11.54 -9.97 -14.93
C LEU A 715 -10.51 -8.86 -14.82
N ASP A 716 -9.24 -9.22 -14.84
CA ASP A 716 -8.13 -8.28 -14.95
C ASP A 716 -7.60 -8.27 -16.38
N VAL A 717 -7.38 -7.08 -16.94
CA VAL A 717 -6.83 -6.91 -18.29
C VAL A 717 -5.65 -5.94 -18.28
N VAL A 718 -4.61 -6.30 -19.04
CA VAL A 718 -3.47 -5.43 -19.33
C VAL A 718 -3.13 -5.57 -20.81
N PHE A 719 -3.32 -4.50 -21.56
CA PHE A 719 -2.93 -4.41 -22.97
C PHE A 719 -1.88 -3.32 -23.11
N ALA A 720 -0.71 -3.66 -23.61
CA ALA A 720 0.37 -2.70 -23.80
C ALA A 720 0.88 -2.75 -25.27
N TRP A 721 1.00 -1.57 -25.84
CA TRP A 721 1.61 -1.36 -27.15
C TRP A 721 2.76 -0.35 -27.02
N LYS A 722 3.91 -0.67 -27.63
CA LYS A 722 5.07 0.22 -27.61
C LYS A 722 5.78 0.18 -28.94
N LYS A 723 5.85 1.32 -29.61
CA LYS A 723 6.47 1.47 -30.93
C LYS A 723 7.63 2.45 -30.88
N LYS A 724 8.81 2.01 -31.28
CA LYS A 724 9.97 2.87 -31.48
C LYS A 724 10.10 3.25 -32.95
N MET A 725 10.21 4.54 -33.24
CA MET A 725 10.38 5.10 -34.58
C MET A 725 11.53 6.12 -34.56
N GLY A 726 12.73 5.69 -34.92
CA GLY A 726 13.94 6.51 -34.84
C GLY A 726 14.27 6.88 -33.37
N ASP A 727 14.29 8.17 -33.04
CA ASP A 727 14.53 8.74 -31.72
C ASP A 727 13.25 8.96 -30.90
N GLN A 728 12.10 8.51 -31.41
CA GLN A 728 10.79 8.65 -30.79
C GLN A 728 10.26 7.30 -30.34
N THR A 729 9.56 7.28 -29.20
CA THR A 729 8.85 6.11 -28.73
C THR A 729 7.40 6.50 -28.40
N PHE A 730 6.45 5.74 -28.94
CA PHE A 730 5.04 5.84 -28.62
C PHE A 730 4.66 4.64 -27.75
N GLY A 731 3.88 4.88 -26.72
CA GLY A 731 3.34 3.85 -25.85
C GLY A 731 1.87 4.06 -25.59
N ALA A 732 1.10 2.98 -25.55
CA ALA A 732 -0.27 2.97 -25.09
C ALA A 732 -0.45 1.74 -24.18
N THR A 733 -0.95 1.97 -22.96
CA THR A 733 -1.23 0.87 -22.01
C THR A 733 -2.64 1.06 -21.48
N LEU A 734 -3.47 0.04 -21.69
CA LEU A 734 -4.78 -0.07 -21.06
C LEU A 734 -4.68 -1.10 -19.94
N VAL A 735 -4.95 -0.66 -18.71
CA VAL A 735 -5.12 -1.54 -17.55
C VAL A 735 -6.56 -1.45 -17.07
N GLY A 736 -7.13 -2.57 -16.66
CA GLY A 736 -8.51 -2.57 -16.20
C GLY A 736 -8.86 -3.76 -15.33
N ASN A 737 -9.87 -3.54 -14.50
CA ASN A 737 -10.47 -4.56 -13.64
C ASN A 737 -11.99 -4.45 -13.72
N ILE A 738 -12.63 -5.59 -13.83
CA ILE A 738 -14.06 -5.78 -13.58
C ILE A 738 -14.14 -6.67 -12.33
N ASN A 739 -14.91 -6.25 -11.34
CA ASN A 739 -15.02 -6.91 -10.05
C ASN A 739 -16.48 -6.91 -9.58
N ASP A 740 -16.98 -8.08 -9.23
CA ASP A 740 -18.32 -8.25 -8.64
C ASP A 740 -18.19 -9.05 -7.36
N MET A 741 -18.37 -8.36 -6.22
CA MET A 741 -18.41 -8.96 -4.89
C MET A 741 -19.85 -9.10 -4.43
N LYS A 742 -20.17 -10.21 -3.75
CA LYS A 742 -21.46 -10.50 -3.15
C LYS A 742 -21.27 -11.01 -1.73
N VAL A 743 -22.19 -10.66 -0.86
CA VAL A 743 -22.39 -11.32 0.44
C VAL A 743 -23.32 -12.50 0.19
N ASP A 744 -22.78 -13.72 0.25
CA ASP A 744 -23.52 -14.94 -0.03
C ASP A 744 -24.36 -15.38 1.19
N LYS A 745 -23.90 -15.06 2.41
CA LYS A 745 -24.53 -15.45 3.66
C LYS A 745 -24.07 -14.53 4.80
N VAL A 746 -24.97 -14.18 5.68
CA VAL A 746 -24.68 -13.59 7.00
C VAL A 746 -24.75 -14.68 8.07
N ASN A 747 -23.74 -14.75 8.93
CA ASN A 747 -23.59 -15.79 9.96
C ASN A 747 -24.05 -15.27 11.34
N SER A 748 -25.26 -14.64 11.41
CA SER A 748 -25.78 -14.00 12.63
C SER A 748 -26.18 -14.96 13.76
N GLY A 749 -26.33 -16.26 13.45
CA GLY A 749 -26.83 -17.24 14.43
C GLY A 749 -28.26 -16.95 14.86
N SER A 750 -28.45 -16.65 16.13
CA SER A 750 -29.76 -16.25 16.71
C SER A 750 -29.95 -14.74 16.84
N LEU A 751 -28.96 -13.95 16.46
CA LEU A 751 -28.99 -12.50 16.52
C LEU A 751 -29.74 -11.93 15.31
N ASP A 752 -30.34 -10.74 15.51
CA ASP A 752 -30.99 -10.02 14.42
C ASP A 752 -29.99 -9.73 13.30
N GLU A 753 -30.28 -10.12 12.05
CA GLU A 753 -29.37 -10.02 10.93
C GLU A 753 -29.07 -8.55 10.59
N GLN A 754 -30.06 -7.64 10.71
CA GLN A 754 -29.89 -6.24 10.38
C GLN A 754 -28.96 -5.54 11.37
N THR A 755 -29.07 -5.83 12.66
CA THR A 755 -28.16 -5.30 13.69
C THR A 755 -26.77 -5.97 13.61
N PHE A 756 -26.73 -7.27 13.28
CA PHE A 756 -25.48 -8.01 13.26
C PHE A 756 -24.60 -7.62 12.05
N PHE A 757 -25.15 -7.65 10.85
CA PHE A 757 -24.48 -7.25 9.61
C PHE A 757 -25.54 -6.92 8.55
N GLY A 758 -26.12 -5.73 8.70
CA GLY A 758 -27.26 -5.27 7.94
C GLY A 758 -26.92 -4.75 6.55
N GLU A 759 -27.90 -4.14 5.88
CA GLU A 759 -27.74 -3.66 4.51
C GLU A 759 -26.68 -2.53 4.42
N ARG A 760 -26.58 -1.68 5.47
CA ARG A 760 -25.58 -0.62 5.52
C ARG A 760 -24.16 -1.19 5.59
N GLU A 761 -23.88 -2.13 6.48
CA GLU A 761 -22.58 -2.79 6.62
C GLU A 761 -22.20 -3.57 5.35
N LYS A 762 -23.18 -4.23 4.71
CA LYS A 762 -23.01 -4.89 3.41
C LYS A 762 -22.63 -3.86 2.33
N ALA A 763 -23.30 -2.69 2.29
CA ALA A 763 -23.00 -1.63 1.34
C ALA A 763 -21.56 -1.10 1.50
N PHE A 764 -21.09 -0.81 2.71
CA PHE A 764 -19.72 -0.39 2.97
C PHE A 764 -18.69 -1.43 2.54
N LEU A 765 -18.97 -2.73 2.78
CA LEU A 765 -18.10 -3.80 2.31
C LEU A 765 -18.02 -3.84 0.79
N LEU A 766 -19.15 -3.74 0.10
CA LEU A 766 -19.25 -3.81 -1.36
C LEU A 766 -18.69 -2.56 -2.06
N ALA A 767 -18.75 -1.40 -1.40
CA ALA A 767 -18.19 -0.14 -1.88
C ALA A 767 -16.66 -0.03 -1.73
N SER A 768 -16.00 -1.03 -1.14
CA SER A 768 -14.51 -1.05 -0.99
C SER A 768 -13.77 -0.90 -2.31
N ALA A 769 -14.39 -1.22 -3.44
CA ALA A 769 -13.86 -0.95 -4.77
C ALA A 769 -14.99 -0.70 -5.77
N PRO A 770 -14.81 0.20 -6.76
CA PRO A 770 -15.72 0.32 -7.90
C PRO A 770 -15.84 -1.02 -8.64
N LYS A 771 -17.04 -1.37 -9.11
CA LYS A 771 -17.26 -2.62 -9.88
C LYS A 771 -16.41 -2.72 -11.14
N ASN A 772 -16.00 -1.59 -11.71
CA ASN A 772 -14.95 -1.58 -12.72
C ASN A 772 -14.13 -0.30 -12.67
N LYS A 773 -12.84 -0.47 -13.01
CA LYS A 773 -11.87 0.61 -13.16
C LYS A 773 -11.03 0.32 -14.41
N PHE A 774 -10.88 1.31 -15.29
CA PHE A 774 -10.05 1.23 -16.50
C PHE A 774 -9.18 2.46 -16.61
N SER A 775 -7.88 2.28 -16.83
CA SER A 775 -6.92 3.36 -17.08
C SER A 775 -6.24 3.18 -18.42
N LEU A 776 -6.40 4.16 -19.31
CA LEU A 776 -5.67 4.27 -20.58
C LEU A 776 -4.55 5.27 -20.42
N ASN A 777 -3.31 4.80 -20.53
CA ASN A 777 -2.09 5.61 -20.44
C ASN A 777 -1.45 5.72 -21.81
N LEU A 778 -1.30 6.93 -22.31
CA LEU A 778 -0.66 7.27 -23.58
C LEU A 778 0.66 7.98 -23.29
N ASN A 779 1.76 7.48 -23.83
CA ASN A 779 3.09 8.01 -23.59
C ASN A 779 3.78 8.33 -24.92
N TYR A 780 4.44 9.47 -24.96
CA TYR A 780 5.32 9.85 -26.06
C TYR A 780 6.66 10.28 -25.49
N ASP A 781 7.73 9.65 -25.95
CA ASP A 781 9.11 9.96 -25.56
C ASP A 781 9.92 10.36 -26.78
N LYS A 782 10.64 11.46 -26.67
CA LYS A 782 11.67 11.91 -27.57
C LYS A 782 12.91 12.30 -26.78
N LYS A 783 14.07 12.36 -27.45
CA LYS A 783 15.38 12.53 -26.85
C LYS A 783 15.48 13.60 -25.73
N TRP A 784 14.77 14.71 -25.87
CA TRP A 784 14.78 15.83 -24.92
C TRP A 784 13.42 16.11 -24.24
N PHE A 785 12.33 15.47 -24.70
CA PHE A 785 10.96 15.73 -24.31
C PHE A 785 10.21 14.42 -24.11
N ASN A 786 9.35 14.37 -23.10
CA ASN A 786 8.34 13.31 -22.99
C ASN A 786 7.01 13.88 -22.51
N THR A 787 5.93 13.22 -22.85
CA THR A 787 4.60 13.54 -22.34
C THR A 787 3.84 12.28 -22.03
N GLY A 788 3.02 12.35 -20.97
CA GLY A 788 2.10 11.30 -20.55
C GLY A 788 0.69 11.87 -20.44
N LEU A 789 -0.29 11.16 -21.00
CA LEU A 789 -1.70 11.48 -20.88
C LEU A 789 -2.42 10.22 -20.40
N ALA A 790 -3.11 10.30 -19.26
CA ALA A 790 -3.82 9.18 -18.69
C ALA A 790 -5.30 9.51 -18.49
N PHE A 791 -6.17 8.55 -18.83
CA PHE A 791 -7.60 8.62 -18.59
C PHE A 791 -7.98 7.44 -17.68
N THR A 792 -8.52 7.73 -16.51
CA THR A 792 -8.99 6.69 -15.59
C THR A 792 -10.48 6.83 -15.37
N ARG A 793 -11.23 5.80 -15.77
CA ARG A 793 -12.66 5.70 -15.54
C ARG A 793 -12.91 4.82 -14.32
N PHE A 794 -13.71 5.34 -13.40
CA PHE A 794 -14.29 4.62 -12.27
C PHE A 794 -15.79 4.40 -12.52
N SER A 795 -16.31 3.20 -12.28
CA SER A 795 -17.76 2.95 -12.35
C SER A 795 -18.50 3.62 -11.19
N LYS A 796 -19.82 3.64 -11.26
CA LYS A 796 -20.66 4.08 -10.15
C LYS A 796 -20.42 3.21 -8.90
N VAL A 797 -20.64 3.81 -7.73
CA VAL A 797 -20.65 3.16 -6.42
C VAL A 797 -21.92 3.62 -5.68
N GLU A 798 -22.48 2.77 -4.87
CA GLU A 798 -23.63 3.06 -4.01
C GLU A 798 -23.24 2.79 -2.56
N LEU A 799 -23.62 3.69 -1.66
CA LEU A 799 -23.50 3.56 -0.21
C LEU A 799 -24.88 3.71 0.42
N LEU A 800 -25.03 3.21 1.63
CA LEU A 800 -26.15 3.45 2.50
C LEU A 800 -25.68 4.22 3.74
N ASP A 801 -26.40 5.27 4.09
CA ASP A 801 -26.09 6.14 5.21
C ASP A 801 -26.71 5.72 6.55
N TYR A 802 -26.69 6.61 7.54
CA TYR A 802 -27.20 6.35 8.89
C TYR A 802 -28.71 6.24 8.98
N GLN A 803 -29.48 6.64 7.96
CA GLN A 803 -30.93 6.45 7.93
C GLN A 803 -31.32 4.98 8.01
N MET A 804 -30.39 4.06 7.68
CA MET A 804 -30.58 2.62 7.88
C MET A 804 -30.68 2.19 9.35
N TYR A 805 -30.36 3.07 10.32
CA TYR A 805 -30.53 2.82 11.76
C TYR A 805 -31.76 3.48 12.35
N GLU A 806 -32.54 4.20 11.54
CA GLU A 806 -33.82 4.82 11.95
C GLU A 806 -34.96 3.80 11.91
N ASP A 807 -36.12 4.14 12.54
CA ASP A 807 -37.26 3.23 12.54
C ASP A 807 -37.86 3.09 11.12
N VAL A 808 -38.03 1.86 10.65
CA VAL A 808 -38.67 1.54 9.37
C VAL A 808 -40.07 2.19 9.25
N ALA A 809 -40.74 2.38 10.37
CA ALA A 809 -42.05 2.99 10.40
C ALA A 809 -42.07 4.43 9.88
N ASP A 810 -40.95 5.17 10.04
CA ASP A 810 -40.81 6.55 9.55
C ASP A 810 -40.78 6.60 8.03
N TYR A 811 -40.40 5.51 7.36
CA TYR A 811 -40.33 5.35 5.92
C TYR A 811 -41.50 4.57 5.30
N GLY A 812 -42.35 4.00 6.14
CA GLY A 812 -43.51 3.20 5.72
C GLY A 812 -43.14 1.80 5.20
N SER A 813 -41.93 1.55 4.77
CA SER A 813 -41.43 0.23 4.41
C SER A 813 -39.89 0.19 4.40
N PHE A 814 -39.31 -0.99 4.62
CA PHE A 814 -37.86 -1.22 4.53
C PHE A 814 -37.26 -0.86 3.15
N ALA A 815 -38.00 -1.12 2.06
CA ALA A 815 -37.58 -0.75 0.73
C ALA A 815 -37.48 0.77 0.52
N ASN A 816 -38.42 1.53 1.13
CA ASN A 816 -38.36 3.00 1.11
C ASN A 816 -37.20 3.54 1.96
N GLN A 817 -36.94 2.92 3.11
CA GLN A 817 -35.77 3.28 3.94
C GLN A 817 -34.45 3.07 3.16
N ILE A 818 -34.29 1.91 2.52
CA ILE A 818 -33.11 1.66 1.65
C ILE A 818 -33.01 2.73 0.55
N ALA A 819 -34.15 3.06 -0.10
CA ALA A 819 -34.15 4.06 -1.17
C ALA A 819 -33.79 5.47 -0.67
N ALA A 820 -34.25 5.85 0.52
CA ALA A 820 -33.91 7.12 1.16
C ALA A 820 -32.44 7.17 1.59
N ALA A 821 -31.91 6.07 2.14
CA ALA A 821 -30.53 5.96 2.62
C ALA A 821 -29.49 5.74 1.51
N THR A 822 -29.91 5.62 0.23
CA THR A 822 -28.99 5.26 -0.85
C THR A 822 -28.37 6.48 -1.49
N ASP A 823 -27.08 6.69 -1.24
CA ASP A 823 -26.22 7.59 -2.00
C ASP A 823 -25.66 6.92 -3.25
N THR A 824 -25.84 7.57 -4.39
CA THR A 824 -25.30 7.09 -5.68
C THR A 824 -24.21 8.00 -6.20
N TYR A 825 -22.99 7.48 -6.24
CA TYR A 825 -21.81 8.14 -6.84
C TYR A 825 -21.65 7.67 -8.29
N ASN A 826 -22.05 8.51 -9.26
CA ASN A 826 -22.02 8.17 -10.68
C ASN A 826 -20.60 7.96 -11.20
N ALA A 827 -20.50 7.29 -12.36
CA ALA A 827 -19.20 7.02 -12.99
C ALA A 827 -18.45 8.32 -13.34
N LYS A 828 -17.15 8.35 -13.06
CA LYS A 828 -16.27 9.49 -13.31
C LYS A 828 -15.09 9.12 -14.20
N ILE A 829 -14.59 10.09 -14.96
CA ILE A 829 -13.35 9.97 -15.74
C ILE A 829 -12.40 11.06 -15.25
N VAL A 830 -11.24 10.65 -14.75
CA VAL A 830 -10.16 11.53 -14.32
C VAL A 830 -9.08 11.53 -15.39
N THR A 831 -8.55 12.73 -15.71
CA THR A 831 -7.51 12.91 -16.72
C THR A 831 -6.26 13.49 -16.09
N ASP A 832 -5.12 12.81 -16.24
CA ASP A 832 -3.81 13.29 -15.80
C ASP A 832 -2.94 13.64 -17.01
N LEU A 833 -2.22 14.76 -16.95
CA LEU A 833 -1.32 15.24 -18.01
C LEU A 833 0.03 15.63 -17.44
N THR A 834 1.09 15.14 -18.06
CA THR A 834 2.48 15.44 -17.68
C THR A 834 3.32 15.80 -18.89
N PHE A 835 4.16 16.82 -18.76
CA PHE A 835 5.22 17.15 -19.68
C PHE A 835 6.57 17.04 -18.97
N GLY A 836 7.54 16.39 -19.62
CA GLY A 836 8.90 16.24 -19.11
C GLY A 836 9.93 16.77 -20.10
N PHE A 837 10.91 17.53 -19.59
CA PHE A 837 11.96 18.17 -20.36
C PHE A 837 13.34 17.76 -19.80
N LYS A 838 14.20 17.19 -20.61
CA LYS A 838 15.61 17.00 -20.27
C LYS A 838 16.34 18.32 -20.43
N LEU A 839 16.67 18.99 -19.34
CA LEU A 839 17.37 20.26 -19.34
C LEU A 839 18.85 20.07 -19.72
N ASN A 840 19.44 18.99 -19.25
CA ASN A 840 20.80 18.55 -19.58
C ASN A 840 20.93 17.03 -19.39
N LYS A 841 22.17 16.49 -19.37
CA LYS A 841 22.41 15.04 -19.24
C LYS A 841 21.97 14.47 -17.89
N THR A 842 21.96 15.27 -16.83
CA THR A 842 21.71 14.84 -15.44
C THR A 842 20.44 15.42 -14.84
N THR A 843 19.79 16.41 -15.50
CA THR A 843 18.66 17.13 -14.92
C THR A 843 17.44 17.06 -15.82
N LYS A 844 16.29 16.74 -15.23
CA LYS A 844 14.97 16.69 -15.89
C LYS A 844 13.97 17.56 -15.13
N LEU A 845 13.18 18.37 -15.84
CA LEU A 845 12.01 19.07 -15.32
C LEU A 845 10.76 18.30 -15.75
N SER A 846 9.83 18.05 -14.84
CA SER A 846 8.48 17.58 -15.15
C SER A 846 7.46 18.57 -14.60
N ILE A 847 6.45 18.91 -15.38
CA ILE A 847 5.32 19.74 -14.97
C ILE A 847 4.03 19.06 -15.41
N GLY A 848 2.96 19.22 -14.66
CA GLY A 848 1.70 18.57 -15.03
C GLY A 848 0.55 18.85 -14.06
N SER A 849 -0.55 18.17 -14.33
CA SER A 849 -1.71 18.14 -13.46
C SER A 849 -2.24 16.71 -13.34
N ASN A 850 -2.52 16.30 -12.12
CA ASN A 850 -3.41 15.17 -11.86
C ASN A 850 -4.82 15.72 -11.79
N ASN A 851 -5.80 14.99 -12.34
CA ASN A 851 -7.19 15.43 -12.42
C ASN A 851 -7.33 16.80 -13.08
N LEU A 852 -6.78 16.94 -14.28
CA LEU A 852 -6.69 18.19 -15.07
C LEU A 852 -8.02 18.95 -15.18
N PHE A 853 -9.13 18.24 -15.26
CA PHE A 853 -10.47 18.82 -15.42
C PHE A 853 -11.21 19.04 -14.10
N ASN A 854 -10.52 18.96 -12.98
CA ASN A 854 -11.05 19.22 -11.63
C ASN A 854 -12.32 18.42 -11.31
N ILE A 855 -12.33 17.13 -11.63
CA ILE A 855 -13.46 16.23 -11.42
C ILE A 855 -13.52 15.83 -9.94
N TYR A 856 -14.72 15.85 -9.38
CA TYR A 856 -15.06 15.38 -8.03
C TYR A 856 -16.02 14.18 -8.10
N PRO A 857 -16.11 13.35 -7.05
CA PRO A 857 -17.23 12.43 -6.86
C PRO A 857 -18.57 13.20 -6.85
N ASP A 858 -19.69 12.49 -6.88
CA ASP A 858 -20.97 13.15 -6.62
C ASP A 858 -21.08 13.55 -5.13
N GLN A 859 -21.88 14.56 -4.87
CA GLN A 859 -22.16 14.96 -3.48
C GLN A 859 -23.00 13.89 -2.81
N GLN A 860 -22.70 13.62 -1.57
CA GLN A 860 -23.56 12.85 -0.67
C GLN A 860 -24.66 13.76 -0.13
N ASP A 861 -25.75 13.17 0.34
CA ASP A 861 -26.88 14.00 0.79
C ASP A 861 -26.63 14.61 2.17
N ASP A 862 -26.41 13.87 3.27
CA ASP A 862 -26.07 14.49 4.56
C ASP A 862 -25.34 13.56 5.55
N TRP A 863 -25.75 12.34 5.77
CA TRP A 863 -25.36 11.53 6.93
C TRP A 863 -24.46 10.33 6.63
N VAL A 864 -23.46 10.51 5.77
CA VAL A 864 -22.43 9.49 5.52
C VAL A 864 -21.23 9.67 6.45
N GLU A 865 -20.45 8.63 6.66
CA GLU A 865 -19.30 8.55 7.57
C GLU A 865 -18.31 9.72 7.46
N ALA A 866 -18.02 10.22 6.25
CA ALA A 866 -17.07 11.30 6.05
C ALA A 866 -17.60 12.68 6.52
N GLY A 867 -18.91 12.87 6.55
CA GLY A 867 -19.55 14.11 6.98
C GLY A 867 -19.30 15.33 6.09
N GLY A 868 -18.64 15.16 4.95
CA GLY A 868 -18.42 16.21 3.96
C GLY A 868 -19.32 16.05 2.75
N TYR A 869 -19.18 16.90 1.72
CA TYR A 869 -19.99 16.80 0.51
C TYR A 869 -19.60 15.63 -0.39
N TRP A 870 -18.41 15.06 -0.25
CA TRP A 870 -17.90 13.99 -1.10
C TRP A 870 -17.29 12.87 -0.26
N ASP A 871 -17.61 11.62 -0.59
CA ASP A 871 -16.90 10.48 -0.04
C ASP A 871 -15.85 9.96 -1.05
N ALA A 872 -14.75 9.43 -0.54
CA ALA A 872 -13.65 8.88 -1.32
C ALA A 872 -13.90 7.44 -1.79
N VAL A 873 -15.09 7.16 -2.33
CA VAL A 873 -15.52 5.80 -2.73
C VAL A 873 -14.89 5.31 -4.04
N GLN A 874 -14.61 6.23 -4.98
CA GLN A 874 -14.07 5.92 -6.30
C GLN A 874 -12.67 6.49 -6.48
N MET A 875 -12.52 7.78 -6.16
CA MET A 875 -11.35 8.62 -6.37
C MET A 875 -11.22 9.60 -5.21
N GLY A 876 -10.12 10.30 -5.09
CA GLY A 876 -9.97 11.36 -4.09
C GLY A 876 -10.91 12.55 -4.34
N PHE A 877 -11.16 13.35 -3.32
CA PHE A 877 -11.99 14.56 -3.34
C PHE A 877 -11.16 15.86 -3.31
N GLY A 878 -9.84 15.77 -3.53
CA GLY A 878 -8.95 16.95 -3.54
C GLY A 878 -9.11 17.86 -4.75
N GLY A 879 -9.69 17.39 -5.87
CA GLY A 879 -9.79 18.14 -7.11
C GLY A 879 -8.51 18.09 -7.96
N ALA A 880 -8.28 19.12 -8.79
CA ALA A 880 -7.10 19.21 -9.65
C ALA A 880 -5.83 19.53 -8.85
N PHE A 881 -4.78 18.71 -9.01
CA PHE A 881 -3.47 18.90 -8.41
C PHE A 881 -2.44 19.30 -9.46
N TYR A 882 -1.86 20.50 -9.34
CA TYR A 882 -0.83 21.02 -10.24
C TYR A 882 0.54 20.88 -9.60
N TYR A 883 1.55 20.45 -10.38
CA TYR A 883 2.88 20.17 -9.83
C TYR A 883 4.01 20.50 -10.79
N ALA A 884 5.19 20.72 -10.18
CA ALA A 884 6.48 20.74 -10.83
C ALA A 884 7.46 19.84 -10.09
N ARG A 885 8.34 19.14 -10.83
CA ARG A 885 9.37 18.24 -10.29
C ARG A 885 10.67 18.42 -11.02
N LEU A 886 11.74 18.62 -10.28
CA LEU A 886 13.12 18.54 -10.74
C LEU A 886 13.70 17.19 -10.35
N GLY A 887 14.21 16.45 -11.33
CA GLY A 887 14.89 15.17 -11.14
C GLY A 887 16.36 15.28 -11.50
N PHE A 888 17.20 14.61 -10.71
CA PHE A 888 18.66 14.59 -10.85
C PHE A 888 19.13 13.14 -10.96
N ASN A 889 20.12 12.89 -11.84
CA ASN A 889 20.77 11.58 -11.98
C ASN A 889 22.26 11.82 -12.29
N PHE A 890 23.15 11.43 -11.39
CA PHE A 890 24.60 11.62 -11.45
C PHE A 890 25.33 10.28 -11.40
#